data_5b0b9a7ec50fcef6352e909cf3fa9de7
#
_entry.id   5b0b9a7ec50fcef6352e909cf3fa9de7
#
_cell.length_a   1.000
_cell.length_b   1.000
_cell.length_c   1.000
_cell.angle_alpha   90.00
_cell.angle_beta   90.00
_cell.angle_gamma   90.00
#
_symmetry.space_group_name_H-M   'P 1'
#
loop_
_entity.id
_entity.type
_entity.pdbx_description
1 polymer ?
#
loop_
_entity_poly.entity_id
_entity_poly.type
_entity_poly.pdbx_seq_one_letter_code
_entity_poly.pdbx_strand_id
1 'polypeptide(L)'
;MDNKATWIWYPGDFEVWLGNKFNNRRTERGAMFPPFWKQDSHYVTVEFSTAVSLDKAETITIAAEGDFNFMLDGKLQFGMPGRFTVPAGDHRLNFKVHNQLVPPALYVKGRTIKSGNTWLATYEDKIWIDENGVAHGSGIYVPAASWTFDNIDTPPSSYSLERTEMQPVGEKQTGKNKWLFDFGIETFGYVRLKGVTGMGILNIYYGESLEEALDTERCETLDRLDLRANRFAEEEVEIVLDDSKAFRYVMVEAKGMITFSDVAMDYEYSAFSHKKSGSFRCDDRRLNKIWQVAAYTMDLTTREFFVDGIKRDRWTWSGDAIQSYLMNYYLRFDTDCVRRTIRQLRGKDPVTAHVNTIMDYTFYWFKSVLDFYQYTGDIRFVREIYPRMQTLMQYVIGRLNPEGMAEGKEDDWIFVDWVDFPMHKRGTLCFEQILLCKAFQTMHTCAEVLRDNPLQNPPQGSITTAEYAKDADRYGKLAADLKSKLKPTFWDDSRSAFMHAIEDGRMNRDITAFPNMFAIIYDMVDDDDKRRIMDSVMLNSDIEPITTPYMRFYELEAMCRMGYQERVLPEILGYWGGMIGEGATSFWEKYNPADQGAEHLAMYGRPYGKSLCHAWGASPIYLIGRYFLGVSPTKPGYTEYEVRPVLGGLKRMQGSVPTPFGEVRVKMDATSVSVKSDGGKGVLVLGDRKYDIPVGKELRIDRF
;
A
#
# COMPACT_ATOMS: atom_id res chain seq x y z
N MET A 1 22.85 -13.05 0.14
CA MET A 1 22.69 -11.61 -0.16
C MET A 1 23.61 -11.31 -1.31
N ASP A 2 23.06 -10.76 -2.41
CA ASP A 2 23.89 -10.36 -3.55
C ASP A 2 24.90 -9.30 -3.09
N ASN A 3 26.17 -9.62 -3.27
CA ASN A 3 27.30 -8.75 -2.91
C ASN A 3 27.53 -7.68 -4.00
N LYS A 4 26.44 -7.02 -4.45
CA LYS A 4 26.48 -5.97 -5.47
C LYS A 4 26.44 -4.60 -4.83
N ALA A 5 27.06 -3.62 -5.46
CA ALA A 5 26.87 -2.21 -5.12
C ALA A 5 25.49 -1.74 -5.58
N THR A 6 24.84 -0.92 -4.78
CA THR A 6 23.56 -0.28 -5.09
C THR A 6 23.62 1.21 -4.82
N TRP A 7 22.78 2.00 -5.51
CA TRP A 7 22.52 3.36 -5.13
C TRP A 7 21.92 3.41 -3.73
N ILE A 8 22.33 4.41 -2.94
CA ILE A 8 21.86 4.65 -1.58
C ILE A 8 21.39 6.09 -1.43
N TRP A 9 20.39 6.31 -0.57
CA TRP A 9 19.85 7.64 -0.24
C TRP A 9 19.43 7.70 1.23
N TYR A 10 19.08 8.91 1.72
CA TYR A 10 18.53 9.04 3.06
C TYR A 10 17.11 8.41 3.11
N PRO A 11 16.81 7.54 4.08
CA PRO A 11 15.55 6.81 4.14
C PRO A 11 14.34 7.73 4.08
N GLY A 12 13.46 7.49 3.11
CA GLY A 12 12.25 8.25 2.88
C GLY A 12 12.38 9.40 1.89
N ASP A 13 13.58 9.84 1.52
CA ASP A 13 13.78 10.96 0.59
C ASP A 13 13.32 10.60 -0.83
N PHE A 14 13.73 9.43 -1.32
CA PHE A 14 13.30 8.93 -2.63
C PHE A 14 11.77 8.74 -2.67
N GLU A 15 11.20 8.17 -1.62
CA GLU A 15 9.78 7.90 -1.54
C GLU A 15 8.94 9.18 -1.50
N VAL A 16 9.38 10.19 -0.75
CA VAL A 16 8.72 11.50 -0.69
C VAL A 16 8.80 12.22 -2.04
N TRP A 17 9.99 12.23 -2.66
CA TRP A 17 10.20 12.83 -3.99
C TRP A 17 9.35 12.14 -5.06
N LEU A 18 9.36 10.81 -5.08
CA LEU A 18 8.56 10.01 -6.02
C LEU A 18 7.07 10.23 -5.79
N GLY A 19 6.62 10.32 -4.53
CA GLY A 19 5.25 10.64 -4.15
C GLY A 19 4.80 12.00 -4.67
N ASN A 20 5.64 13.02 -4.56
CA ASN A 20 5.35 14.36 -5.11
C ASN A 20 5.22 14.32 -6.63
N LYS A 21 6.13 13.61 -7.32
CA LYS A 21 6.05 13.43 -8.78
C LYS A 21 4.80 12.66 -9.20
N PHE A 22 4.40 11.67 -8.43
CA PHE A 22 3.22 10.85 -8.65
C PHE A 22 1.92 11.64 -8.41
N ASN A 23 1.80 12.34 -7.28
CA ASN A 23 0.61 13.09 -6.90
C ASN A 23 0.27 14.23 -7.87
N ASN A 24 1.24 14.76 -8.60
CA ASN A 24 1.02 15.78 -9.61
C ASN A 24 0.40 15.24 -10.92
N ARG A 25 0.18 13.92 -11.03
CA ARG A 25 -0.41 13.31 -12.24
C ARG A 25 -1.93 13.12 -12.17
N ARG A 26 -2.56 13.50 -11.06
CA ARG A 26 -4.03 13.48 -10.96
C ARG A 26 -4.62 14.63 -11.79
N THR A 27 -5.38 14.27 -12.83
CA THR A 27 -6.03 15.24 -13.73
C THR A 27 -7.48 14.86 -13.94
N GLU A 28 -8.42 15.65 -13.44
CA GLU A 28 -9.84 15.48 -13.67
C GLU A 28 -10.32 16.65 -14.55
N ARG A 29 -11.05 16.34 -15.61
CA ARG A 29 -11.52 17.33 -16.59
C ARG A 29 -10.43 18.28 -17.10
N GLY A 30 -9.19 17.75 -17.23
CA GLY A 30 -8.05 18.53 -17.70
C GLY A 30 -7.45 19.50 -16.68
N ALA A 31 -7.86 19.43 -15.42
CA ALA A 31 -7.30 20.24 -14.33
C ALA A 31 -6.47 19.36 -13.38
N MET A 32 -5.39 19.93 -12.85
CA MET A 32 -4.56 19.25 -11.85
C MET A 32 -5.12 19.50 -10.45
N PHE A 33 -5.25 18.44 -9.67
CA PHE A 33 -5.69 18.48 -8.28
C PHE A 33 -4.60 17.93 -7.36
N PRO A 34 -3.78 18.79 -6.74
CA PRO A 34 -2.81 18.32 -5.74
C PRO A 34 -3.55 17.84 -4.48
N PRO A 35 -2.95 16.90 -3.70
CA PRO A 35 -3.52 16.49 -2.43
C PRO A 35 -3.65 17.66 -1.47
N PHE A 36 -4.65 17.62 -0.61
CA PHE A 36 -4.96 18.71 0.34
C PHE A 36 -4.15 18.63 1.65
N TRP A 37 -3.37 17.57 1.84
CA TRP A 37 -2.46 17.44 3.00
C TRP A 37 -1.06 17.92 2.68
N LYS A 38 -0.29 18.17 3.74
CA LYS A 38 1.11 18.57 3.63
C LYS A 38 1.90 17.55 2.83
N GLN A 39 2.65 18.03 1.84
CA GLN A 39 3.67 17.25 1.14
C GLN A 39 5.05 17.64 1.66
N ASP A 40 5.82 16.63 2.03
CA ASP A 40 7.22 16.80 2.40
C ASP A 40 8.11 16.87 1.16
N SER A 41 9.33 17.39 1.33
CA SER A 41 10.38 17.38 0.31
C SER A 41 11.59 16.58 0.80
N HIS A 42 12.42 16.10 -0.12
CA HIS A 42 13.68 15.45 0.23
C HIS A 42 14.65 16.43 0.91
N TYR A 43 15.64 15.93 1.63
CA TYR A 43 16.74 16.74 2.13
C TYR A 43 17.68 17.08 0.98
N VAL A 44 18.15 18.31 0.93
CA VAL A 44 19.01 18.80 -0.15
C VAL A 44 20.48 18.46 0.05
N THR A 45 20.88 18.15 1.27
CA THR A 45 22.25 17.75 1.60
C THR A 45 22.21 16.53 2.52
N VAL A 46 22.81 15.45 2.05
CA VAL A 46 22.89 14.17 2.76
C VAL A 46 24.35 13.73 2.84
N GLU A 47 24.76 13.29 4.02
CA GLU A 47 26.06 12.69 4.23
C GLU A 47 25.94 11.17 4.36
N PHE A 48 26.75 10.45 3.59
CA PHE A 48 26.87 8.98 3.63
C PHE A 48 28.21 8.61 4.26
N SER A 49 28.22 7.63 5.18
CA SER A 49 29.40 7.20 5.89
C SER A 49 29.51 5.68 5.95
N THR A 50 30.77 5.20 5.83
CA THR A 50 31.10 3.80 6.10
C THR A 50 32.49 3.69 6.68
N ALA A 51 32.72 2.66 7.50
CA ALA A 51 34.06 2.26 7.97
C ALA A 51 34.48 0.97 7.26
N VAL A 52 35.72 0.91 6.82
CA VAL A 52 36.25 -0.24 6.08
C VAL A 52 37.63 -0.61 6.63
N SER A 53 37.96 -1.90 6.58
CA SER A 53 39.29 -2.44 6.87
C SER A 53 39.80 -3.16 5.63
N LEU A 54 40.91 -2.74 5.08
CA LEU A 54 41.45 -3.22 3.81
C LEU A 54 42.87 -3.81 4.01
N ASP A 55 43.02 -5.07 3.61
CA ASP A 55 44.38 -5.70 3.59
C ASP A 55 45.29 -5.10 2.52
N LYS A 56 44.73 -4.61 1.45
CA LYS A 56 45.44 -3.99 0.30
C LYS A 56 44.65 -2.78 -0.22
N ALA A 57 45.38 -1.82 -0.78
CA ALA A 57 44.77 -0.67 -1.45
C ALA A 57 43.76 -1.12 -2.50
N GLU A 58 42.63 -0.42 -2.56
CA GLU A 58 41.49 -0.74 -3.44
C GLU A 58 41.02 0.51 -4.19
N THR A 59 40.87 0.40 -5.52
CA THR A 59 40.27 1.47 -6.32
C THR A 59 38.76 1.31 -6.36
N ILE A 60 38.04 2.37 -5.99
CA ILE A 60 36.59 2.47 -6.04
C ILE A 60 36.16 3.36 -7.21
N THR A 61 35.01 3.05 -7.82
CA THR A 61 34.28 3.92 -8.74
C THR A 61 33.16 4.60 -7.97
N ILE A 62 32.97 5.90 -8.19
CA ILE A 62 32.05 6.76 -7.44
C ILE A 62 31.14 7.47 -8.44
N ALA A 63 29.83 7.45 -8.17
CA ALA A 63 28.84 8.30 -8.82
C ALA A 63 27.88 8.87 -7.78
N ALA A 64 27.35 10.06 -8.02
CA ALA A 64 26.36 10.69 -7.17
C ALA A 64 25.28 11.37 -7.99
N GLU A 65 24.04 11.39 -7.48
CA GLU A 65 23.01 12.30 -7.95
C GLU A 65 23.13 13.61 -7.18
N GLY A 66 23.96 14.50 -7.68
CA GLY A 66 24.27 15.81 -7.13
C GLY A 66 25.78 16.08 -7.07
N ASP A 67 26.09 17.30 -6.66
CA ASP A 67 27.45 17.68 -6.34
C ASP A 67 27.87 17.05 -5.02
N PHE A 68 29.10 16.56 -4.94
CA PHE A 68 29.55 15.91 -3.73
C PHE A 68 31.00 16.31 -3.34
N ASN A 69 31.29 16.21 -2.05
CA ASN A 69 32.66 16.13 -1.58
C ASN A 69 32.92 14.76 -0.92
N PHE A 70 34.15 14.36 -0.93
CA PHE A 70 34.59 13.10 -0.35
C PHE A 70 35.70 13.36 0.69
N MET A 71 35.54 12.77 1.86
CA MET A 71 36.54 12.78 2.94
C MET A 71 37.01 11.36 3.23
N LEU A 72 38.31 11.19 3.29
CA LEU A 72 38.95 9.97 3.80
C LEU A 72 39.58 10.32 5.16
N ASP A 73 39.16 9.66 6.23
CA ASP A 73 39.60 9.87 7.61
C ASP A 73 39.55 11.36 8.05
N GLY A 74 38.42 12.01 7.66
CA GLY A 74 38.19 13.43 7.93
C GLY A 74 39.01 14.42 7.08
N LYS A 75 39.80 13.92 6.11
CA LYS A 75 40.55 14.77 5.19
C LYS A 75 39.85 14.89 3.85
N LEU A 76 39.52 16.11 3.46
CA LEU A 76 38.89 16.40 2.18
C LEU A 76 39.81 15.98 1.01
N GLN A 77 39.23 15.21 0.10
CA GLN A 77 39.83 14.90 -1.19
C GLN A 77 39.31 15.91 -2.21
N PHE A 78 40.24 16.52 -2.96
CA PHE A 78 39.89 17.62 -3.86
C PHE A 78 39.08 17.12 -5.07
N GLY A 79 38.06 17.92 -5.46
CA GLY A 79 37.17 17.66 -6.58
C GLY A 79 36.11 16.61 -6.26
N MET A 80 35.38 16.16 -7.31
CA MET A 80 34.42 15.10 -7.26
C MET A 80 34.99 13.89 -8.03
N PRO A 81 35.85 13.07 -7.40
CA PRO A 81 36.56 12.01 -8.13
C PRO A 81 35.58 10.91 -8.55
N GLY A 82 35.48 10.60 -9.84
CA GLY A 82 34.77 9.43 -10.34
C GLY A 82 35.47 8.11 -9.99
N ARG A 83 36.77 8.17 -9.65
CA ARG A 83 37.57 7.03 -9.18
C ARG A 83 38.56 7.50 -8.12
N PHE A 84 38.77 6.66 -7.09
CA PHE A 84 39.71 6.95 -6.02
C PHE A 84 40.32 5.65 -5.49
N THR A 85 41.62 5.69 -5.12
CA THR A 85 42.28 4.54 -4.52
C THR A 85 42.37 4.74 -3.00
N VAL A 86 41.61 3.94 -2.26
CA VAL A 86 41.66 3.86 -0.80
C VAL A 86 42.86 3.03 -0.41
N PRO A 87 43.79 3.53 0.45
CA PRO A 87 44.94 2.77 0.91
C PRO A 87 44.57 1.50 1.68
N ALA A 88 45.54 0.64 1.94
CA ALA A 88 45.40 -0.43 2.92
C ALA A 88 45.31 0.11 4.34
N GLY A 89 44.54 -0.53 5.21
CA GLY A 89 44.33 -0.12 6.60
C GLY A 89 42.88 0.09 6.94
N ASP A 90 42.64 0.63 8.15
CA ASP A 90 41.32 1.00 8.64
C ASP A 90 41.01 2.43 8.23
N HIS A 91 39.90 2.60 7.53
CA HIS A 91 39.51 3.90 7.00
C HIS A 91 38.04 4.21 7.23
N ARG A 92 37.73 5.50 7.37
CA ARG A 92 36.37 6.02 7.32
C ARG A 92 36.20 6.86 6.06
N LEU A 93 35.18 6.49 5.28
CA LEU A 93 34.76 7.20 4.08
C LEU A 93 33.51 7.99 4.38
N ASN A 94 33.52 9.29 4.06
CA ASN A 94 32.38 10.17 4.19
C ASN A 94 32.14 10.88 2.84
N PHE A 95 30.91 10.83 2.34
CA PHE A 95 30.47 11.52 1.13
C PHE A 95 29.32 12.44 1.48
N LYS A 96 29.48 13.74 1.28
CA LYS A 96 28.40 14.71 1.43
C LYS A 96 27.88 15.05 0.03
N VAL A 97 26.62 14.73 -0.26
CA VAL A 97 25.98 14.93 -1.57
C VAL A 97 24.92 16.00 -1.46
N HIS A 98 24.91 16.95 -2.39
CA HIS A 98 23.95 18.06 -2.44
C HIS A 98 23.18 18.04 -3.76
N ASN A 99 21.83 18.05 -3.70
CA ASN A 99 20.95 18.18 -4.86
C ASN A 99 19.60 18.78 -4.44
N GLN A 100 19.15 19.83 -5.14
CA GLN A 100 17.87 20.50 -4.88
C GLN A 100 16.70 19.92 -5.69
N LEU A 101 16.97 19.25 -6.81
CA LEU A 101 15.94 18.80 -7.75
C LEU A 101 15.51 17.36 -7.52
N VAL A 102 16.44 16.51 -7.15
CA VAL A 102 16.20 15.07 -6.88
C VAL A 102 16.89 14.68 -5.57
N PRO A 103 16.49 13.58 -4.93
CA PRO A 103 17.11 13.13 -3.69
C PRO A 103 18.61 12.91 -3.86
N PRO A 104 19.47 13.49 -3.00
CA PRO A 104 20.89 13.19 -3.00
C PRO A 104 21.09 11.67 -2.88
N ALA A 105 21.77 11.07 -3.83
CA ALA A 105 22.06 9.64 -3.85
C ALA A 105 23.51 9.38 -4.19
N LEU A 106 24.05 8.25 -3.70
CA LEU A 106 25.43 7.85 -3.85
C LEU A 106 25.55 6.41 -4.34
N TYR A 107 26.47 6.16 -5.26
CA TYR A 107 26.88 4.83 -5.71
C TYR A 107 28.39 4.69 -5.60
N VAL A 108 28.84 3.67 -4.87
CA VAL A 108 30.27 3.36 -4.73
C VAL A 108 30.48 1.89 -5.03
N LYS A 109 31.39 1.59 -5.96
CA LYS A 109 31.71 0.23 -6.38
C LYS A 109 33.22 -0.02 -6.41
N GLY A 110 33.65 -0.88 -5.53
CA GLY A 110 34.97 -1.51 -5.54
C GLY A 110 34.84 -3.03 -5.47
N ARG A 111 35.91 -3.70 -5.12
CA ARG A 111 35.90 -5.15 -4.88
C ARG A 111 35.26 -5.47 -3.52
N THR A 112 35.72 -4.80 -2.47
CA THR A 112 35.29 -4.95 -1.08
C THR A 112 34.36 -3.82 -0.67
N ILE A 113 34.68 -2.57 -1.03
CA ILE A 113 33.90 -1.38 -0.73
C ILE A 113 32.73 -1.30 -1.73
N LYS A 114 31.52 -1.42 -1.22
CA LYS A 114 30.29 -1.35 -2.04
C LYS A 114 29.21 -0.60 -1.28
N SER A 115 28.59 0.37 -1.94
CA SER A 115 27.44 1.05 -1.35
C SER A 115 26.23 0.10 -1.25
N GLY A 116 25.45 0.25 -0.19
CA GLY A 116 24.29 -0.55 0.14
C GLY A 116 23.77 -0.21 1.53
N ASN A 117 22.83 -0.99 2.01
CA ASN A 117 22.13 -0.77 3.29
C ASN A 117 23.01 -0.94 4.56
N THR A 118 24.28 -1.28 4.42
CA THR A 118 25.26 -1.29 5.52
C THR A 118 25.90 0.06 5.75
N TRP A 119 25.77 0.99 4.80
CA TRP A 119 26.20 2.36 4.94
C TRP A 119 25.24 3.13 5.84
N LEU A 120 25.75 4.20 6.44
CA LEU A 120 24.99 5.12 7.27
C LEU A 120 24.71 6.40 6.50
N ALA A 121 23.58 7.04 6.78
CA ALA A 121 23.22 8.32 6.24
C ALA A 121 22.75 9.27 7.34
N THR A 122 23.09 10.56 7.19
CA THR A 122 22.53 11.67 7.96
C THR A 122 22.24 12.83 7.03
N TYR A 123 21.58 13.87 7.51
CA TYR A 123 21.25 15.04 6.71
C TYR A 123 21.63 16.34 7.42
N GLU A 124 21.80 17.40 6.67
CA GLU A 124 21.91 18.75 7.23
C GLU A 124 20.50 19.37 7.35
N ASP A 125 20.23 20.02 8.48
CA ASP A 125 18.95 20.67 8.72
C ASP A 125 18.77 21.86 7.76
N LYS A 126 17.50 22.20 7.47
CA LYS A 126 17.16 23.37 6.67
C LYS A 126 17.49 24.69 7.40
N ILE A 127 17.41 24.70 8.71
CA ILE A 127 17.83 25.81 9.58
C ILE A 127 19.24 25.50 10.09
N TRP A 128 20.16 25.56 9.18
CA TRP A 128 21.51 25.05 9.39
C TRP A 128 22.54 26.09 9.84
N ILE A 129 22.11 27.33 10.00
CA ILE A 129 22.93 28.38 10.57
C ILE A 129 22.22 28.94 11.79
N ASP A 130 22.79 28.74 12.97
CA ASP A 130 22.31 29.33 14.21
C ASP A 130 22.70 30.80 14.32
N GLU A 131 22.30 31.46 15.41
CA GLU A 131 22.64 32.86 15.69
C GLU A 131 24.15 33.15 15.79
N ASN A 132 24.97 32.11 15.95
CA ASN A 132 26.44 32.18 16.00
C ASN A 132 27.07 31.87 14.64
N GLY A 133 26.29 31.61 13.60
CA GLY A 133 26.76 31.25 12.27
C GLY A 133 27.24 29.81 12.14
N VAL A 134 26.82 28.92 13.05
CA VAL A 134 27.23 27.51 13.06
C VAL A 134 26.16 26.68 12.35
N ALA A 135 26.57 25.85 11.39
CA ALA A 135 25.69 24.90 10.73
C ALA A 135 25.39 23.70 11.63
N HIS A 136 24.12 23.30 11.66
CA HIS A 136 23.65 22.14 12.42
C HIS A 136 23.20 21.03 11.48
N GLY A 137 23.81 19.86 11.62
CA GLY A 137 23.31 18.60 11.02
C GLY A 137 22.38 17.87 11.98
N SER A 138 21.71 16.83 11.54
CA SER A 138 20.85 16.00 12.41
C SER A 138 21.66 15.31 13.52
N GLY A 139 22.95 15.10 13.31
CA GLY A 139 23.83 14.38 14.24
C GLY A 139 23.51 12.89 14.41
N ILE A 140 22.37 12.44 13.91
CA ILE A 140 21.89 11.05 14.01
C ILE A 140 22.15 10.36 12.68
N TYR A 141 22.91 9.29 12.72
CA TYR A 141 23.12 8.42 11.59
C TYR A 141 22.13 7.25 11.62
N VAL A 142 21.47 7.00 10.49
CA VAL A 142 20.58 5.87 10.26
C VAL A 142 21.13 5.00 9.13
N PRO A 143 20.78 3.71 9.04
CA PRO A 143 21.13 2.91 7.87
C PRO A 143 20.60 3.57 6.60
N ALA A 144 21.46 3.71 5.59
CA ALA A 144 21.05 4.26 4.29
C ALA A 144 20.01 3.35 3.63
N ALA A 145 19.03 3.95 2.97
CA ALA A 145 18.08 3.21 2.15
C ALA A 145 18.74 2.81 0.83
N SER A 146 18.36 1.66 0.31
CA SER A 146 18.73 1.17 -1.02
C SER A 146 17.63 0.28 -1.57
N TRP A 147 17.63 0.12 -2.90
CA TRP A 147 16.73 -0.80 -3.58
C TRP A 147 17.46 -1.49 -4.73
N THR A 148 16.76 -1.95 -5.78
CA THR A 148 17.31 -2.70 -6.92
C THR A 148 18.15 -1.87 -7.90
N PHE A 149 18.44 -0.62 -7.59
CA PHE A 149 19.32 0.24 -8.41
C PHE A 149 20.78 -0.19 -8.28
N ASP A 150 21.17 -1.25 -9.00
CA ASP A 150 22.52 -1.84 -8.94
C ASP A 150 23.42 -1.45 -10.13
N ASN A 151 22.91 -0.64 -11.07
CA ASN A 151 23.63 -0.10 -12.20
C ASN A 151 23.98 1.38 -11.95
N ILE A 152 25.26 1.73 -12.15
CA ILE A 152 25.75 3.10 -11.99
C ILE A 152 25.06 4.12 -12.90
N ASP A 153 24.62 3.68 -14.10
CA ASP A 153 23.97 4.53 -15.10
C ASP A 153 22.45 4.69 -14.92
N THR A 154 21.87 3.99 -13.95
CA THR A 154 20.44 4.07 -13.63
C THR A 154 20.21 4.49 -12.17
N PRO A 155 20.38 5.81 -11.88
CA PRO A 155 20.18 6.34 -10.55
C PRO A 155 18.68 6.31 -10.13
N PRO A 156 18.37 6.48 -8.82
CA PRO A 156 16.99 6.46 -8.32
C PRO A 156 16.04 7.42 -9.04
N SER A 157 16.51 8.61 -9.47
CA SER A 157 15.66 9.56 -10.20
C SER A 157 15.21 9.08 -11.59
N SER A 158 15.90 8.08 -12.14
CA SER A 158 15.52 7.45 -13.43
C SER A 158 14.36 6.46 -13.30
N TYR A 159 13.86 6.22 -12.08
CA TYR A 159 12.77 5.27 -11.87
C TYR A 159 11.52 5.64 -12.66
N SER A 160 11.02 4.66 -13.39
CA SER A 160 9.76 4.74 -14.14
C SER A 160 9.08 3.38 -14.17
N LEU A 161 7.77 3.39 -14.35
CA LEU A 161 7.01 2.17 -14.62
C LEU A 161 7.25 1.70 -16.05
N GLU A 162 6.99 0.42 -16.30
CA GLU A 162 7.08 -0.16 -17.65
C GLU A 162 5.85 0.18 -18.48
N ARG A 163 6.02 0.22 -19.81
CA ARG A 163 4.93 0.48 -20.74
C ARG A 163 4.94 -0.54 -21.86
N THR A 164 3.75 -0.91 -22.32
CA THR A 164 3.56 -1.75 -23.49
C THR A 164 2.39 -1.24 -24.31
N GLU A 165 2.51 -1.28 -25.63
CA GLU A 165 1.43 -0.86 -26.51
C GLU A 165 0.26 -1.85 -26.44
N MET A 166 -0.95 -1.34 -26.31
CA MET A 166 -2.20 -2.08 -26.31
C MET A 166 -3.17 -1.50 -27.34
N GLN A 167 -3.77 -2.37 -28.14
CA GLN A 167 -4.74 -2.00 -29.17
C GLN A 167 -6.16 -2.14 -28.62
N PRO A 168 -7.13 -1.31 -29.07
CA PRO A 168 -8.54 -1.52 -28.77
C PRO A 168 -9.02 -2.84 -29.40
N VAL A 169 -9.99 -3.48 -28.75
CA VAL A 169 -10.64 -4.69 -29.26
C VAL A 169 -11.86 -4.37 -30.13
N GLY A 170 -12.30 -3.14 -30.14
CA GLY A 170 -13.42 -2.66 -30.94
C GLY A 170 -13.34 -1.17 -31.23
N GLU A 171 -13.80 -0.80 -32.45
CA GLU A 171 -13.92 0.57 -32.91
C GLU A 171 -15.31 0.79 -33.50
N LYS A 172 -15.89 1.98 -33.25
CA LYS A 172 -17.18 2.37 -33.80
C LYS A 172 -17.25 3.87 -34.04
N GLN A 173 -17.64 4.26 -35.25
CA GLN A 173 -18.00 5.65 -35.52
C GLN A 173 -19.36 5.94 -34.88
N THR A 174 -19.41 6.90 -33.94
CA THR A 174 -20.61 7.28 -33.20
C THR A 174 -21.30 8.55 -33.73
N GLY A 175 -20.62 9.27 -34.62
CA GLY A 175 -21.15 10.51 -35.23
C GLY A 175 -20.20 11.06 -36.29
N LYS A 176 -20.57 12.19 -36.90
CA LYS A 176 -19.67 12.89 -37.82
C LYS A 176 -18.41 13.32 -37.09
N ASN A 177 -17.24 12.81 -37.49
CA ASN A 177 -15.95 13.08 -36.87
C ASN A 177 -15.87 12.66 -35.38
N LYS A 178 -16.58 11.59 -34.99
CA LYS A 178 -16.54 10.99 -33.64
C LYS A 178 -16.36 9.49 -33.74
N TRP A 179 -15.36 8.97 -33.02
CA TRP A 179 -15.02 7.55 -32.98
C TRP A 179 -14.89 7.11 -31.53
N LEU A 180 -15.44 5.94 -31.23
CA LEU A 180 -15.36 5.27 -29.92
C LEU A 180 -14.48 4.04 -30.06
N PHE A 181 -13.55 3.88 -29.15
CA PHE A 181 -12.63 2.75 -29.04
C PHE A 181 -12.90 2.02 -27.72
N ASP A 182 -13.08 0.68 -27.77
CA ASP A 182 -13.24 -0.19 -26.58
C ASP A 182 -11.97 -1.03 -26.42
N PHE A 183 -11.32 -0.94 -25.28
CA PHE A 183 -10.16 -1.76 -24.93
C PHE A 183 -10.54 -3.09 -24.28
N GLY A 184 -11.83 -3.37 -24.11
CA GLY A 184 -12.38 -4.65 -23.65
C GLY A 184 -12.37 -4.84 -22.13
N ILE A 185 -11.43 -4.23 -21.44
CA ILE A 185 -11.26 -4.26 -19.97
C ILE A 185 -10.84 -2.88 -19.48
N GLU A 186 -10.99 -2.63 -18.19
CA GLU A 186 -10.42 -1.46 -17.53
C GLU A 186 -8.92 -1.41 -17.74
N THR A 187 -8.39 -0.24 -18.03
CA THR A 187 -6.97 -0.01 -18.33
C THR A 187 -6.43 1.23 -17.62
N PHE A 188 -5.10 1.37 -17.61
CA PHE A 188 -4.44 2.57 -17.12
C PHE A 188 -3.18 2.86 -17.95
N GLY A 189 -3.11 4.05 -18.52
CA GLY A 189 -1.96 4.42 -19.36
C GLY A 189 -2.21 5.68 -20.19
N TYR A 190 -1.45 5.83 -21.24
CA TYR A 190 -1.37 7.01 -22.09
C TYR A 190 -1.99 6.71 -23.45
N VAL A 191 -2.94 7.51 -23.88
CA VAL A 191 -3.49 7.36 -25.24
C VAL A 191 -2.45 7.78 -26.27
N ARG A 192 -2.36 6.99 -27.32
CA ARG A 192 -1.49 7.16 -28.48
C ARG A 192 -2.35 7.34 -29.72
N LEU A 193 -2.23 8.49 -30.37
CA LEU A 193 -2.88 8.80 -31.64
C LEU A 193 -1.88 8.59 -32.77
N LYS A 194 -2.21 7.76 -33.76
CA LYS A 194 -1.33 7.44 -34.91
C LYS A 194 -1.83 8.12 -36.19
N GLY A 195 -0.90 8.45 -37.06
CA GLY A 195 -1.20 9.04 -38.36
C GLY A 195 -1.99 10.35 -38.27
N VAL A 196 -1.67 11.20 -37.29
CA VAL A 196 -2.32 12.49 -37.13
C VAL A 196 -1.83 13.44 -38.21
N THR A 197 -2.76 14.02 -39.02
CA THR A 197 -2.47 14.97 -40.09
C THR A 197 -3.47 16.12 -40.07
N GLY A 198 -3.11 17.24 -40.71
CA GLY A 198 -4.00 18.39 -40.84
C GLY A 198 -3.96 19.34 -39.66
N MET A 199 -4.93 20.25 -39.62
CA MET A 199 -5.04 21.30 -38.60
C MET A 199 -6.43 21.29 -37.98
N GLY A 200 -6.49 21.38 -36.64
CA GLY A 200 -7.77 21.39 -35.92
C GLY A 200 -7.61 21.14 -34.45
N ILE A 201 -8.65 20.60 -33.85
CA ILE A 201 -8.69 20.22 -32.44
C ILE A 201 -9.12 18.76 -32.35
N LEU A 202 -8.41 17.96 -31.56
CA LEU A 202 -8.85 16.64 -31.11
C LEU A 202 -9.25 16.74 -29.63
N ASN A 203 -10.53 16.45 -29.35
CA ASN A 203 -11.00 16.25 -28.00
C ASN A 203 -11.05 14.75 -27.73
N ILE A 204 -10.46 14.30 -26.64
CA ILE A 204 -10.40 12.91 -26.22
C ILE A 204 -11.16 12.81 -24.90
N TYR A 205 -12.19 11.99 -24.86
CA TYR A 205 -13.02 11.75 -23.68
C TYR A 205 -12.84 10.31 -23.21
N TYR A 206 -12.65 10.13 -21.94
CA TYR A 206 -12.37 8.84 -21.33
C TYR A 206 -13.57 8.35 -20.52
N GLY A 207 -13.75 7.06 -20.42
CA GLY A 207 -14.73 6.45 -19.55
C GLY A 207 -14.32 5.06 -19.07
N GLU A 208 -14.46 4.81 -17.79
CA GLU A 208 -14.45 3.46 -17.25
C GLU A 208 -15.73 2.71 -17.70
N SER A 209 -16.80 3.45 -17.97
CA SER A 209 -18.03 2.95 -18.60
C SER A 209 -18.27 3.58 -19.98
N LEU A 210 -19.14 2.91 -20.77
CA LEU A 210 -19.55 3.42 -22.08
C LEU A 210 -20.29 4.76 -21.97
N GLU A 211 -21.18 4.86 -20.96
CA GLU A 211 -21.97 6.07 -20.70
C GLU A 211 -21.09 7.26 -20.39
N GLU A 212 -20.04 7.07 -19.58
CA GLU A 212 -19.07 8.12 -19.24
C GLU A 212 -18.32 8.60 -20.48
N ALA A 213 -17.79 7.70 -21.30
CA ALA A 213 -17.02 8.07 -22.50
C ALA A 213 -17.87 8.85 -23.53
N LEU A 214 -19.17 8.58 -23.60
CA LEU A 214 -20.10 9.26 -24.52
C LEU A 214 -20.61 10.58 -23.98
N ASP A 215 -20.51 10.84 -22.67
CA ASP A 215 -20.97 12.06 -22.04
C ASP A 215 -19.87 13.15 -22.05
N THR A 216 -19.79 13.87 -23.16
CA THR A 216 -18.76 14.91 -23.36
C THR A 216 -18.83 16.07 -22.40
N GLU A 217 -19.95 16.25 -21.70
CA GLU A 217 -20.17 17.35 -20.75
C GLU A 217 -19.76 16.96 -19.32
N ARG A 218 -19.95 15.71 -18.93
CA ARG A 218 -19.84 15.28 -17.52
C ARG A 218 -18.83 14.14 -17.28
N CYS A 219 -18.17 13.60 -18.33
CA CYS A 219 -17.09 12.63 -18.12
C CYS A 219 -16.04 13.20 -17.15
N GLU A 220 -15.45 12.35 -16.31
CA GLU A 220 -14.50 12.80 -15.28
C GLU A 220 -13.15 13.22 -15.85
N THR A 221 -12.70 12.57 -16.92
CA THR A 221 -11.39 12.84 -17.53
C THR A 221 -11.50 13.10 -19.02
N LEU A 222 -10.72 14.07 -19.51
CA LEU A 222 -10.63 14.42 -20.91
C LEU A 222 -9.28 15.07 -21.23
N ASP A 223 -8.88 15.01 -22.50
CA ASP A 223 -7.76 15.77 -23.05
C ASP A 223 -8.21 16.57 -24.26
N ARG A 224 -7.49 17.65 -24.54
CA ARG A 224 -7.71 18.48 -25.71
C ARG A 224 -6.38 18.83 -26.37
N LEU A 225 -6.20 18.36 -27.56
CA LEU A 225 -5.06 18.73 -28.40
C LEU A 225 -5.47 19.85 -29.37
N ASP A 226 -4.86 21.01 -29.22
CA ASP A 226 -5.06 22.15 -30.13
C ASP A 226 -3.95 22.20 -31.17
N LEU A 227 -4.23 21.68 -32.33
CA LEU A 227 -3.31 21.60 -33.47
C LEU A 227 -3.69 22.58 -34.61
N ARG A 228 -4.37 23.68 -34.29
CA ARG A 228 -4.73 24.70 -35.30
C ARG A 228 -3.53 25.42 -35.89
N ALA A 229 -2.41 25.44 -35.20
CA ALA A 229 -1.13 25.99 -35.68
C ALA A 229 -0.09 24.89 -35.96
N ASN A 230 -0.54 23.72 -36.37
CA ASN A 230 0.36 22.57 -36.63
C ASN A 230 1.27 22.87 -37.83
N ARG A 231 2.56 23.00 -37.60
CA ARG A 231 3.60 23.24 -38.63
C ARG A 231 3.88 22.02 -39.52
N PHE A 232 3.48 20.82 -39.06
CA PHE A 232 3.68 19.55 -39.74
C PHE A 232 2.34 18.99 -40.27
N ALA A 233 1.39 19.85 -40.62
CA ALA A 233 0.04 19.42 -41.02
C ALA A 233 -0.02 18.48 -42.21
N GLU A 234 1.01 18.47 -43.07
CA GLU A 234 1.14 17.58 -44.24
C GLU A 234 1.89 16.28 -43.94
N GLU A 235 2.50 16.17 -42.74
CA GLU A 235 3.24 14.98 -42.30
C GLU A 235 2.37 14.16 -41.37
N GLU A 236 2.45 12.83 -41.47
CA GLU A 236 1.84 11.94 -40.47
C GLU A 236 2.69 11.93 -39.22
N VAL A 237 2.12 12.33 -38.10
CA VAL A 237 2.78 12.32 -36.80
C VAL A 237 2.07 11.36 -35.84
N GLU A 238 2.85 10.81 -34.92
CA GLU A 238 2.35 10.03 -33.80
C GLU A 238 2.39 10.91 -32.54
N ILE A 239 1.30 10.94 -31.77
CA ILE A 239 1.18 11.74 -30.54
C ILE A 239 0.84 10.81 -29.40
N VAL A 240 1.69 10.76 -28.39
CA VAL A 240 1.40 10.15 -27.09
C VAL A 240 1.02 11.26 -26.13
N LEU A 241 -0.12 11.12 -25.45
CA LEU A 241 -0.57 12.12 -24.48
C LEU A 241 0.32 12.09 -23.24
N ASP A 242 0.49 13.25 -22.62
CA ASP A 242 1.44 13.47 -21.52
C ASP A 242 0.98 12.84 -20.18
N ASP A 243 -0.35 12.76 -19.98
CA ASP A 243 -0.95 12.30 -18.74
C ASP A 243 -1.63 10.94 -18.89
N SER A 244 -1.33 10.02 -17.96
CA SER A 244 -2.01 8.73 -17.88
C SER A 244 -3.46 8.89 -17.41
N LYS A 245 -4.35 8.08 -17.95
CA LYS A 245 -5.78 8.03 -17.62
C LYS A 245 -6.21 6.59 -17.35
N ALA A 246 -7.24 6.46 -16.52
CA ALA A 246 -7.99 5.22 -16.33
C ALA A 246 -9.18 5.21 -17.30
N PHE A 247 -9.33 4.12 -18.03
CA PHE A 247 -10.44 3.98 -18.97
C PHE A 247 -10.56 2.54 -19.49
N ARG A 248 -11.75 2.18 -19.88
CA ARG A 248 -12.01 1.11 -20.80
C ARG A 248 -12.34 1.66 -22.20
N TYR A 249 -13.03 2.80 -22.25
CA TYR A 249 -13.51 3.42 -23.48
C TYR A 249 -12.84 4.77 -23.69
N VAL A 250 -12.51 5.04 -24.95
CA VAL A 250 -12.00 6.33 -25.39
C VAL A 250 -12.85 6.83 -26.56
N MET A 251 -13.41 8.04 -26.46
CA MET A 251 -14.06 8.69 -27.57
C MET A 251 -13.19 9.84 -28.06
N VAL A 252 -12.91 9.88 -29.37
CA VAL A 252 -12.16 10.95 -30.04
C VAL A 252 -13.12 11.74 -30.93
N GLU A 253 -13.16 13.06 -30.72
CA GLU A 253 -13.89 14.01 -31.57
C GLU A 253 -12.91 14.93 -32.31
N ALA A 254 -12.96 14.92 -33.64
CA ALA A 254 -12.11 15.78 -34.48
C ALA A 254 -12.90 17.03 -34.93
N LYS A 255 -12.31 18.22 -34.76
CA LYS A 255 -12.87 19.53 -35.17
C LYS A 255 -11.87 20.25 -36.09
N GLY A 256 -12.33 20.63 -37.28
CA GLY A 256 -11.49 21.22 -38.31
C GLY A 256 -11.07 20.24 -39.42
N MET A 257 -9.92 20.47 -40.03
CA MET A 257 -9.35 19.63 -41.10
C MET A 257 -8.25 18.69 -40.52
N ILE A 258 -8.50 18.10 -39.36
CA ILE A 258 -7.59 17.17 -38.67
C ILE A 258 -8.12 15.75 -38.78
N THR A 259 -7.24 14.81 -39.05
CA THR A 259 -7.53 13.38 -39.13
C THR A 259 -6.49 12.59 -38.35
N PHE A 260 -6.80 11.34 -38.07
CA PHE A 260 -5.90 10.34 -37.48
C PHE A 260 -6.24 8.98 -38.09
N SER A 261 -5.29 8.06 -38.10
CA SER A 261 -5.48 6.73 -38.69
C SER A 261 -5.87 5.65 -37.67
N ASP A 262 -5.37 5.75 -36.44
CA ASP A 262 -5.57 4.72 -35.41
C ASP A 262 -5.42 5.31 -34.01
N VAL A 263 -5.99 4.62 -33.01
CA VAL A 263 -5.85 4.92 -31.57
C VAL A 263 -5.36 3.68 -30.87
N ALA A 264 -4.24 3.79 -30.16
CA ALA A 264 -3.70 2.78 -29.25
C ALA A 264 -3.51 3.39 -27.86
N MET A 265 -2.99 2.63 -26.92
CA MET A 265 -2.52 3.15 -25.65
C MET A 265 -1.17 2.55 -25.28
N ASP A 266 -0.37 3.30 -24.53
CA ASP A 266 0.76 2.79 -23.77
C ASP A 266 0.26 2.37 -22.40
N TYR A 267 -0.08 1.09 -22.24
CA TYR A 267 -0.47 0.51 -20.97
C TYR A 267 0.72 0.55 -20.02
N GLU A 268 0.56 1.23 -18.88
CA GLU A 268 1.61 1.40 -17.88
C GLU A 268 1.40 0.44 -16.70
N TYR A 269 2.43 -0.29 -16.29
CA TYR A 269 2.34 -1.29 -15.25
C TYR A 269 3.63 -1.38 -14.41
N SER A 270 3.49 -1.90 -13.18
CA SER A 270 4.62 -2.30 -12.36
C SER A 270 5.08 -3.70 -12.75
N ALA A 271 6.35 -3.86 -13.07
CA ALA A 271 6.90 -5.19 -13.36
C ALA A 271 7.02 -6.01 -12.07
N PHE A 272 6.32 -7.13 -12.03
CA PHE A 272 6.43 -8.08 -10.93
C PHE A 272 7.30 -9.26 -11.31
N SER A 273 8.05 -9.80 -10.36
CA SER A 273 8.66 -11.11 -10.53
C SER A 273 7.58 -12.19 -10.49
N HIS A 274 7.14 -12.65 -11.67
CA HIS A 274 6.13 -13.70 -11.78
C HIS A 274 6.59 -15.08 -11.30
N LYS A 275 7.82 -15.22 -10.79
CA LYS A 275 8.35 -16.50 -10.29
C LYS A 275 7.65 -17.00 -9.02
N LYS A 276 6.99 -16.11 -8.27
CA LYS A 276 6.28 -16.43 -7.03
C LYS A 276 4.99 -15.61 -7.02
N SER A 277 3.93 -16.20 -7.52
CA SER A 277 2.62 -15.53 -7.59
C SER A 277 1.56 -16.39 -6.91
N GLY A 278 0.74 -15.75 -6.09
CA GLY A 278 -0.45 -16.39 -5.55
C GLY A 278 -1.36 -16.90 -6.67
N SER A 279 -2.03 -17.99 -6.43
CA SER A 279 -2.99 -18.56 -7.37
C SER A 279 -4.17 -19.19 -6.65
N PHE A 280 -5.32 -19.22 -7.31
CA PHE A 280 -6.49 -19.92 -6.79
C PHE A 280 -7.35 -20.47 -7.92
N ARG A 281 -7.88 -21.69 -7.71
CA ARG A 281 -8.87 -22.33 -8.57
C ARG A 281 -9.74 -23.27 -7.77
N CYS A 282 -11.03 -23.27 -8.04
CA CYS A 282 -12.02 -24.15 -7.42
C CYS A 282 -13.03 -24.68 -8.44
N ASP A 283 -14.02 -25.43 -7.98
CA ASP A 283 -15.11 -25.94 -8.81
C ASP A 283 -16.18 -24.88 -9.17
N ASP A 284 -16.30 -23.78 -8.42
CA ASP A 284 -17.18 -22.66 -8.77
C ASP A 284 -16.51 -21.71 -9.77
N ARG A 285 -17.12 -21.58 -10.97
CA ARG A 285 -16.59 -20.72 -12.04
C ARG A 285 -16.70 -19.23 -11.70
N ARG A 286 -17.71 -18.82 -10.93
CA ARG A 286 -17.91 -17.41 -10.55
C ARG A 286 -16.81 -16.99 -9.57
N LEU A 287 -16.50 -17.82 -8.58
CA LEU A 287 -15.43 -17.54 -7.63
C LEU A 287 -14.05 -17.46 -8.33
N ASN A 288 -13.80 -18.34 -9.32
CA ASN A 288 -12.59 -18.26 -10.15
C ASN A 288 -12.53 -16.94 -10.92
N LYS A 289 -13.66 -16.46 -11.46
CA LYS A 289 -13.70 -15.15 -12.15
C LYS A 289 -13.51 -14.00 -11.17
N ILE A 290 -14.11 -14.04 -9.99
CA ILE A 290 -13.92 -13.06 -8.92
C ILE A 290 -12.44 -12.95 -8.55
N TRP A 291 -11.76 -14.08 -8.33
CA TRP A 291 -10.33 -14.07 -8.01
C TRP A 291 -9.47 -13.45 -9.13
N GLN A 292 -9.78 -13.75 -10.40
CA GLN A 292 -9.07 -13.17 -11.55
C GLN A 292 -9.26 -11.66 -11.66
N VAL A 293 -10.50 -11.16 -11.47
CA VAL A 293 -10.80 -9.72 -11.51
C VAL A 293 -10.14 -9.01 -10.33
N ALA A 294 -10.14 -9.63 -9.14
CA ALA A 294 -9.44 -9.10 -7.97
C ALA A 294 -7.92 -8.99 -8.20
N ALA A 295 -7.30 -10.03 -8.76
CA ALA A 295 -5.88 -10.01 -9.11
C ALA A 295 -5.56 -8.90 -10.12
N TYR A 296 -6.39 -8.74 -11.14
CA TYR A 296 -6.24 -7.68 -12.13
C TYR A 296 -6.43 -6.29 -11.53
N THR A 297 -7.41 -6.10 -10.63
CA THR A 297 -7.59 -4.84 -9.88
C THR A 297 -6.33 -4.48 -9.10
N MET A 298 -5.72 -5.45 -8.40
CA MET A 298 -4.46 -5.23 -7.70
C MET A 298 -3.30 -4.88 -8.64
N ASP A 299 -3.21 -5.53 -9.82
CA ASP A 299 -2.17 -5.22 -10.80
C ASP A 299 -2.31 -3.78 -11.33
N LEU A 300 -3.54 -3.29 -11.56
CA LEU A 300 -3.81 -1.92 -11.98
C LEU A 300 -3.47 -0.88 -10.89
N THR A 301 -3.75 -1.19 -9.62
CA THR A 301 -3.58 -0.26 -8.49
C THR A 301 -2.21 -0.37 -7.81
N THR A 302 -1.38 -1.33 -8.19
CA THR A 302 0.03 -1.42 -7.77
C THR A 302 0.90 -0.66 -8.75
N ARG A 303 1.34 0.51 -8.36
CA ARG A 303 2.09 1.46 -9.17
C ARG A 303 3.47 1.73 -8.55
N GLU A 304 3.93 2.97 -8.59
CA GLU A 304 5.07 3.41 -7.79
C GLU A 304 4.84 3.11 -6.30
N PHE A 305 3.58 3.18 -5.90
CA PHE A 305 3.02 2.86 -4.59
C PHE A 305 1.76 2.03 -4.77
N PHE A 306 1.20 1.53 -3.68
CA PHE A 306 -0.18 1.09 -3.66
C PHE A 306 -1.09 2.32 -3.62
N VAL A 307 -1.90 2.50 -4.66
CA VAL A 307 -2.85 3.61 -4.76
C VAL A 307 -4.27 3.12 -4.50
N ASP A 308 -5.14 4.04 -4.08
CA ASP A 308 -6.55 3.77 -3.83
C ASP A 308 -7.30 3.34 -5.10
N GLY A 309 -7.33 4.21 -6.09
CA GLY A 309 -7.95 4.00 -7.39
C GLY A 309 -7.14 4.60 -8.51
N ILE A 310 -7.51 4.33 -9.76
CA ILE A 310 -6.76 4.79 -10.93
C ILE A 310 -7.43 5.91 -11.72
N LYS A 311 -8.75 6.12 -11.58
CA LYS A 311 -9.46 7.20 -12.28
C LYS A 311 -9.24 8.54 -11.62
N ARG A 312 -9.55 8.67 -10.36
CA ARG A 312 -9.37 9.88 -9.56
C ARG A 312 -8.77 9.52 -8.21
N ASP A 313 -8.41 10.52 -7.43
CA ASP A 313 -7.46 10.48 -6.35
C ASP A 313 -6.11 9.97 -6.86
N ARG A 314 -5.92 8.70 -7.13
CA ARG A 314 -4.63 8.11 -7.52
C ARG A 314 -3.53 8.46 -6.53
N TRP A 315 -3.90 8.46 -5.25
CA TRP A 315 -3.04 8.81 -4.14
C TRP A 315 -2.77 7.60 -3.25
N THR A 316 -1.83 7.75 -2.35
CA THR A 316 -1.61 6.79 -1.28
C THR A 316 -2.46 7.18 -0.08
N TRP A 317 -3.42 6.32 0.28
CA TRP A 317 -4.24 6.44 1.46
C TRP A 317 -3.94 5.29 2.41
N SER A 318 -3.70 5.58 3.70
CA SER A 318 -3.21 4.56 4.64
C SER A 318 -4.22 3.45 4.92
N GLY A 319 -5.52 3.79 4.97
CA GLY A 319 -6.60 2.80 5.14
C GLY A 319 -6.72 1.84 3.96
N ASP A 320 -6.52 2.34 2.73
CA ASP A 320 -6.47 1.55 1.49
C ASP A 320 -5.19 0.71 1.42
N ALA A 321 -4.09 1.33 1.77
CA ALA A 321 -2.77 0.72 1.64
C ALA A 321 -2.61 -0.51 2.54
N ILE A 322 -3.12 -0.50 3.79
CA ILE A 322 -3.02 -1.68 4.67
C ILE A 322 -3.73 -2.89 4.06
N GLN A 323 -4.90 -2.70 3.44
CA GLN A 323 -5.60 -3.79 2.76
C GLN A 323 -4.82 -4.25 1.52
N SER A 324 -4.29 -3.31 0.73
CA SER A 324 -3.44 -3.62 -0.42
C SER A 324 -2.22 -4.44 -0.03
N TYR A 325 -1.57 -4.13 1.12
CA TYR A 325 -0.45 -4.93 1.63
C TYR A 325 -0.88 -6.36 1.98
N LEU A 326 -2.00 -6.51 2.67
CA LEU A 326 -2.54 -7.83 3.04
C LEU A 326 -2.88 -8.67 1.81
N MET A 327 -3.51 -8.08 0.79
CA MET A 327 -3.79 -8.74 -0.48
C MET A 327 -2.50 -9.08 -1.25
N ASN A 328 -1.55 -8.16 -1.28
CA ASN A 328 -0.25 -8.36 -1.93
C ASN A 328 0.53 -9.53 -1.34
N TYR A 329 0.48 -9.75 -0.03
CA TYR A 329 1.14 -10.92 0.60
C TYR A 329 0.57 -12.26 0.12
N TYR A 330 -0.63 -12.29 -0.43
CA TYR A 330 -1.27 -13.49 -0.99
C TYR A 330 -1.27 -13.51 -2.52
N LEU A 331 -0.81 -12.44 -3.18
CA LEU A 331 -0.80 -12.35 -4.65
C LEU A 331 0.62 -12.22 -5.23
N ARG A 332 1.28 -11.08 -5.05
CA ARG A 332 2.57 -10.76 -5.70
C ARG A 332 3.75 -10.80 -4.74
N PHE A 333 3.51 -10.60 -3.47
CA PHE A 333 4.52 -10.49 -2.42
C PHE A 333 5.59 -9.40 -2.72
N ASP A 334 5.17 -8.31 -3.35
CA ASP A 334 6.04 -7.16 -3.61
C ASP A 334 6.33 -6.38 -2.33
N THR A 335 7.41 -6.74 -1.66
CA THR A 335 7.82 -6.12 -0.39
C THR A 335 8.43 -4.74 -0.57
N ASP A 336 8.92 -4.42 -1.77
CA ASP A 336 9.55 -3.13 -2.05
C ASP A 336 8.48 -2.04 -2.22
N CYS A 337 7.39 -2.35 -2.92
CA CYS A 337 6.25 -1.44 -3.01
C CYS A 337 5.63 -1.17 -1.64
N VAL A 338 5.52 -2.20 -0.76
CA VAL A 338 5.04 -2.02 0.62
C VAL A 338 5.94 -1.06 1.40
N ARG A 339 7.25 -1.29 1.42
CA ARG A 339 8.22 -0.40 2.11
C ARG A 339 8.13 1.03 1.61
N ARG A 340 8.10 1.22 0.29
CA ARG A 340 7.98 2.56 -0.32
C ARG A 340 6.71 3.25 0.13
N THR A 341 5.56 2.55 0.09
CA THR A 341 4.27 3.13 0.47
C THR A 341 4.22 3.49 1.96
N ILE A 342 4.73 2.63 2.86
CA ILE A 342 4.81 2.93 4.30
C ILE A 342 5.66 4.18 4.56
N ARG A 343 6.82 4.32 3.90
CA ARG A 343 7.70 5.49 4.05
C ARG A 343 7.05 6.76 3.52
N GLN A 344 6.45 6.69 2.34
CA GLN A 344 5.81 7.85 1.70
C GLN A 344 4.62 8.36 2.54
N LEU A 345 3.75 7.47 3.02
CA LEU A 345 2.60 7.83 3.88
C LEU A 345 3.04 8.50 5.18
N ARG A 346 4.16 8.07 5.76
CA ARG A 346 4.67 8.67 6.99
C ARG A 346 5.26 10.06 6.76
N GLY A 347 5.89 10.28 5.63
CA GLY A 347 6.61 11.52 5.35
C GLY A 347 7.75 11.80 6.34
N LYS A 348 7.98 13.07 6.61
CA LYS A 348 9.06 13.57 7.46
C LYS A 348 8.59 14.23 8.74
N ASP A 349 9.51 14.37 9.70
CA ASP A 349 9.31 15.17 10.90
C ASP A 349 9.50 16.67 10.61
N PRO A 350 8.89 17.57 11.40
CA PRO A 350 7.99 17.28 12.50
C PRO A 350 6.60 16.80 12.04
N VAL A 351 5.97 15.94 12.85
CA VAL A 351 4.57 15.54 12.64
C VAL A 351 3.65 16.69 13.02
N THR A 352 2.82 17.13 12.08
CA THR A 352 1.90 18.26 12.28
C THR A 352 0.42 17.89 12.11
N ALA A 353 0.15 16.69 11.58
CA ALA A 353 -1.19 16.17 11.35
C ALA A 353 -1.20 14.64 11.40
N HIS A 354 -2.38 14.06 11.48
CA HIS A 354 -2.60 12.64 11.25
C HIS A 354 -2.16 12.23 9.83
N VAL A 355 -1.83 10.96 9.61
CA VAL A 355 -1.54 10.42 8.28
C VAL A 355 -2.74 10.68 7.37
N ASN A 356 -2.51 11.27 6.20
CA ASN A 356 -3.56 11.74 5.29
C ASN A 356 -4.60 12.70 5.93
N THR A 357 -4.29 13.34 7.06
CA THR A 357 -5.20 14.13 7.89
C THR A 357 -6.35 13.35 8.54
N ILE A 358 -6.32 12.01 8.47
CA ILE A 358 -7.37 11.12 8.97
C ILE A 358 -6.88 10.35 10.20
N MET A 359 -7.66 10.36 11.27
CA MET A 359 -7.27 9.76 12.57
C MET A 359 -7.10 8.24 12.47
N ASP A 360 -8.11 7.53 12.01
CA ASP A 360 -8.09 6.07 11.82
C ASP A 360 -6.96 5.62 10.87
N TYR A 361 -6.65 6.39 9.83
CA TYR A 361 -5.56 6.11 8.90
C TYR A 361 -4.18 6.14 9.56
N THR A 362 -4.00 6.97 10.60
CA THR A 362 -2.80 6.96 11.42
C THR A 362 -2.63 5.62 12.16
N PHE A 363 -3.71 5.08 12.72
CA PHE A 363 -3.65 3.81 13.45
C PHE A 363 -3.41 2.62 12.51
N TYR A 364 -4.00 2.62 11.33
CA TYR A 364 -3.71 1.63 10.28
C TYR A 364 -2.25 1.68 9.83
N TRP A 365 -1.66 2.86 9.74
CA TRP A 365 -0.25 2.99 9.39
C TRP A 365 0.67 2.26 10.38
N PHE A 366 0.43 2.39 11.70
CA PHE A 366 1.19 1.63 12.70
C PHE A 366 1.04 0.12 12.47
N LYS A 367 -0.19 -0.35 12.33
CA LYS A 367 -0.47 -1.77 12.11
C LYS A 367 0.23 -2.31 10.86
N SER A 368 0.32 -1.49 9.80
CA SER A 368 1.00 -1.85 8.54
C SER A 368 2.48 -2.20 8.74
N VAL A 369 3.19 -1.50 9.64
CA VAL A 369 4.60 -1.80 9.97
C VAL A 369 4.72 -3.16 10.64
N LEU A 370 3.84 -3.48 11.58
CA LEU A 370 3.83 -4.78 12.25
C LEU A 370 3.49 -5.92 11.27
N ASP A 371 2.48 -5.72 10.42
CA ASP A 371 2.11 -6.69 9.40
C ASP A 371 3.26 -6.95 8.44
N PHE A 372 3.94 -5.90 7.98
CA PHE A 372 5.12 -6.06 7.15
C PHE A 372 6.17 -6.96 7.82
N TYR A 373 6.47 -6.72 9.09
CA TYR A 373 7.39 -7.58 9.84
C TYR A 373 6.87 -9.02 9.98
N GLN A 374 5.59 -9.21 10.28
CA GLN A 374 4.98 -10.53 10.42
C GLN A 374 5.08 -11.35 9.13
N TYR A 375 4.81 -10.74 7.98
CA TYR A 375 4.85 -11.44 6.70
C TYR A 375 6.27 -11.62 6.14
N THR A 376 7.18 -10.67 6.38
CA THR A 376 8.51 -10.66 5.73
C THR A 376 9.66 -11.08 6.66
N GLY A 377 9.53 -10.89 7.97
CA GLY A 377 10.62 -11.04 8.94
C GLY A 377 11.69 -9.94 8.88
N ASP A 378 11.45 -8.86 8.13
CA ASP A 378 12.44 -7.79 7.92
C ASP A 378 12.54 -6.85 9.13
N ILE A 379 13.31 -7.27 10.12
CA ILE A 379 13.60 -6.47 11.32
C ILE A 379 14.41 -5.19 10.99
N ARG A 380 15.16 -5.17 9.89
CA ARG A 380 15.96 -3.99 9.51
C ARG A 380 15.02 -2.83 9.14
N PHE A 381 13.95 -3.12 8.42
CA PHE A 381 12.94 -2.13 8.11
C PHE A 381 12.23 -1.61 9.36
N VAL A 382 11.89 -2.50 10.31
CA VAL A 382 11.31 -2.07 11.60
C VAL A 382 12.25 -1.11 12.31
N ARG A 383 13.55 -1.42 12.37
CA ARG A 383 14.56 -0.56 13.02
C ARG A 383 14.69 0.79 12.32
N GLU A 384 14.67 0.80 11.00
CA GLU A 384 14.74 2.02 10.20
C GLU A 384 13.57 2.96 10.47
N ILE A 385 12.34 2.41 10.49
CA ILE A 385 11.12 3.22 10.58
C ILE A 385 10.74 3.57 12.03
N TYR A 386 11.28 2.87 13.03
CA TYR A 386 10.89 3.01 14.44
C TYR A 386 11.02 4.43 15.01
N PRO A 387 12.07 5.21 14.73
CA PRO A 387 12.14 6.62 15.18
C PRO A 387 10.96 7.45 14.66
N ARG A 388 10.51 7.19 13.43
CA ARG A 388 9.34 7.85 12.84
C ARG A 388 8.01 7.34 13.43
N MET A 389 7.98 6.10 13.89
CA MET A 389 6.86 5.59 14.68
C MET A 389 6.77 6.32 16.04
N GLN A 390 7.91 6.53 16.72
CA GLN A 390 7.96 7.24 17.99
C GLN A 390 7.42 8.67 17.87
N THR A 391 7.88 9.45 16.88
CA THR A 391 7.46 10.85 16.71
C THR A 391 5.98 10.96 16.33
N LEU A 392 5.47 10.05 15.49
CA LEU A 392 4.04 9.97 15.17
C LEU A 392 3.21 9.58 16.41
N MET A 393 3.68 8.60 17.20
CA MET A 393 2.98 8.19 18.42
C MET A 393 3.01 9.28 19.50
N GLN A 394 4.07 10.08 19.57
CA GLN A 394 4.09 11.26 20.45
C GLN A 394 3.03 12.29 20.03
N TYR A 395 2.86 12.54 18.75
CA TYR A 395 1.79 13.39 18.23
C TYR A 395 0.41 12.85 18.61
N VAL A 396 0.15 11.55 18.42
CA VAL A 396 -1.11 10.90 18.82
C VAL A 396 -1.37 11.06 20.31
N ILE A 397 -0.39 10.70 21.16
CA ILE A 397 -0.53 10.79 22.64
C ILE A 397 -0.78 12.23 23.08
N GLY A 398 -0.15 13.22 22.44
CA GLY A 398 -0.35 14.63 22.76
C GLY A 398 -1.75 15.17 22.43
N ARG A 399 -2.56 14.40 21.70
CA ARG A 399 -3.93 14.76 21.32
C ARG A 399 -5.02 13.96 22.04
N LEU A 400 -4.66 12.99 22.87
CA LEU A 400 -5.63 12.21 23.64
C LEU A 400 -6.37 13.11 24.64
N ASN A 401 -7.61 12.74 24.96
CA ASN A 401 -8.38 13.39 26.00
C ASN A 401 -7.86 13.03 27.42
N PRO A 402 -8.35 13.64 28.47
CA PRO A 402 -7.88 13.37 29.84
C PRO A 402 -8.04 11.90 30.29
N GLU A 403 -8.98 11.17 29.71
CA GLU A 403 -9.21 9.75 29.95
C GLU A 403 -8.21 8.85 29.21
N GLY A 404 -7.35 9.44 28.35
CA GLY A 404 -6.36 8.74 27.54
C GLY A 404 -6.95 8.07 26.29
N MET A 405 -8.08 8.58 25.80
CA MET A 405 -8.79 8.10 24.61
C MET A 405 -8.59 9.06 23.44
N ALA A 406 -8.64 8.53 22.22
CA ALA A 406 -8.68 9.34 21.01
C ALA A 406 -10.05 10.01 20.90
N GLU A 407 -10.04 11.32 20.66
CA GLU A 407 -11.24 12.13 20.52
C GLU A 407 -11.15 12.99 19.27
N GLY A 408 -12.11 12.84 18.37
CA GLY A 408 -12.22 13.67 17.16
C GLY A 408 -12.61 15.10 17.53
N LYS A 409 -11.68 16.04 17.29
CA LYS A 409 -11.89 17.49 17.46
C LYS A 409 -12.52 18.09 16.20
N GLU A 410 -12.89 19.37 16.28
CA GLU A 410 -13.56 20.05 15.17
C GLU A 410 -12.78 20.01 13.84
N ASP A 411 -11.43 20.06 13.93
CA ASP A 411 -10.52 20.04 12.77
C ASP A 411 -10.06 18.62 12.36
N ASP A 412 -10.46 17.58 13.10
CA ASP A 412 -10.07 16.21 12.79
C ASP A 412 -11.04 15.57 11.79
N TRP A 413 -10.48 14.81 10.88
CA TRP A 413 -11.25 13.94 10.01
C TRP A 413 -11.19 12.50 10.54
N ILE A 414 -12.35 11.95 10.88
CA ILE A 414 -12.58 10.54 11.18
C ILE A 414 -13.32 9.96 9.99
N PHE A 415 -12.73 8.99 9.31
CA PHE A 415 -13.30 8.45 8.09
C PHE A 415 -14.29 7.31 8.35
N VAL A 416 -13.90 6.30 9.10
CA VAL A 416 -14.57 5.02 9.32
C VAL A 416 -14.92 4.35 7.98
N ASP A 417 -15.94 4.83 7.27
CA ASP A 417 -16.40 4.31 5.97
C ASP A 417 -17.29 5.32 5.21
N TRP A 418 -17.51 5.06 3.91
CA TRP A 418 -18.57 5.66 3.10
C TRP A 418 -19.89 4.93 3.33
N VAL A 419 -20.67 5.34 4.32
CA VAL A 419 -21.95 4.71 4.67
C VAL A 419 -23.14 5.38 3.98
N ASP A 420 -24.23 4.60 3.79
CA ASP A 420 -25.49 5.07 3.21
C ASP A 420 -26.52 5.49 4.27
N PHE A 421 -26.14 5.41 5.55
CA PHE A 421 -26.99 5.79 6.70
C PHE A 421 -26.33 6.90 7.51
N PRO A 422 -27.10 7.68 8.29
CA PRO A 422 -26.53 8.68 9.19
C PRO A 422 -25.64 8.03 10.23
N MET A 423 -24.35 8.34 10.21
CA MET A 423 -23.37 7.88 11.18
C MET A 423 -22.63 9.06 11.78
N HIS A 424 -22.61 9.12 13.09
CA HIS A 424 -21.86 10.15 13.78
C HIS A 424 -20.35 9.85 13.75
N LYS A 425 -19.54 10.85 13.41
CA LYS A 425 -18.08 10.70 13.21
C LYS A 425 -17.28 11.73 14.03
N ARG A 426 -17.76 12.09 15.20
CA ARG A 426 -17.11 13.04 16.12
C ARG A 426 -17.09 12.50 17.56
N GLY A 427 -16.33 13.14 18.43
CA GLY A 427 -16.17 12.73 19.82
C GLY A 427 -15.30 11.49 19.97
N THR A 428 -15.59 10.68 20.96
CA THR A 428 -14.82 9.47 21.32
C THR A 428 -15.51 8.24 20.75
N LEU A 429 -15.12 7.83 19.53
CA LEU A 429 -15.69 6.66 18.87
C LEU A 429 -15.05 5.38 19.42
N CYS A 430 -15.87 4.36 19.72
CA CYS A 430 -15.39 3.05 20.14
C CYS A 430 -14.45 2.41 19.11
N PHE A 431 -14.79 2.53 17.83
CA PHE A 431 -13.97 2.08 16.70
C PHE A 431 -12.54 2.64 16.78
N GLU A 432 -12.39 3.95 16.99
CA GLU A 432 -11.07 4.61 17.11
C GLU A 432 -10.27 4.11 18.32
N GLN A 433 -10.93 3.83 19.45
CA GLN A 433 -10.24 3.31 20.63
C GLN A 433 -9.67 1.92 20.39
N ILE A 434 -10.37 1.07 19.64
CA ILE A 434 -9.91 -0.26 19.28
C ILE A 434 -8.67 -0.16 18.37
N LEU A 435 -8.69 0.73 17.39
CA LEU A 435 -7.55 0.98 16.51
C LEU A 435 -6.36 1.57 17.27
N LEU A 436 -6.58 2.55 18.14
CA LEU A 436 -5.53 3.13 18.98
C LEU A 436 -4.91 2.08 19.91
N CYS A 437 -5.73 1.24 20.56
CA CYS A 437 -5.25 0.14 21.37
C CYS A 437 -4.32 -0.78 20.54
N LYS A 438 -4.72 -1.09 19.32
CA LYS A 438 -3.89 -1.89 18.39
C LYS A 438 -2.60 -1.18 17.98
N ALA A 439 -2.63 0.14 17.81
CA ALA A 439 -1.42 0.93 17.54
C ALA A 439 -0.44 0.90 18.74
N PHE A 440 -0.94 1.02 19.99
CA PHE A 440 -0.10 0.84 21.18
C PHE A 440 0.49 -0.57 21.28
N GLN A 441 -0.30 -1.62 21.02
CA GLN A 441 0.20 -3.00 20.95
C GLN A 441 1.27 -3.18 19.88
N THR A 442 1.12 -2.49 18.75
CA THR A 442 2.12 -2.49 17.67
C THR A 442 3.43 -1.86 18.12
N MET A 443 3.37 -0.68 18.76
CA MET A 443 4.55 -0.02 19.31
C MET A 443 5.25 -0.88 20.35
N HIS A 444 4.50 -1.48 21.28
CA HIS A 444 5.01 -2.44 22.26
C HIS A 444 5.75 -3.59 21.59
N THR A 445 5.13 -4.28 20.64
CA THR A 445 5.71 -5.45 19.96
C THR A 445 6.96 -5.07 19.15
N CYS A 446 6.93 -3.94 18.41
CA CYS A 446 8.09 -3.47 17.66
C CYS A 446 9.26 -3.13 18.59
N ALA A 447 9.00 -2.49 19.72
CA ALA A 447 10.03 -2.19 20.72
C ALA A 447 10.64 -3.47 21.32
N GLU A 448 9.83 -4.48 21.66
CA GLU A 448 10.32 -5.78 22.14
C GLU A 448 11.21 -6.47 21.10
N VAL A 449 10.75 -6.54 19.85
CA VAL A 449 11.52 -7.14 18.75
C VAL A 449 12.87 -6.46 18.59
N LEU A 450 12.94 -5.13 18.69
CA LEU A 450 14.19 -4.37 18.55
C LEU A 450 15.10 -4.49 19.77
N ARG A 451 14.53 -4.56 21.00
CA ARG A 451 15.24 -4.86 22.24
C ARG A 451 15.92 -6.22 22.19
N ASP A 452 15.20 -7.23 21.74
CA ASP A 452 15.66 -8.62 21.74
C ASP A 452 16.62 -8.95 20.59
N ASN A 453 16.76 -8.02 19.64
CA ASN A 453 17.67 -8.13 18.50
C ASN A 453 18.59 -6.90 18.39
N PRO A 454 19.49 -6.65 19.36
CA PRO A 454 20.36 -5.47 19.35
C PRO A 454 21.36 -5.53 18.20
N LEU A 455 21.79 -4.35 17.72
CA LEU A 455 22.90 -4.24 16.79
C LEU A 455 24.21 -4.58 17.54
N GLN A 456 25.09 -5.33 16.89
CA GLN A 456 26.41 -5.65 17.47
C GLN A 456 27.30 -4.40 17.63
N ASN A 457 27.26 -3.50 16.64
CA ASN A 457 28.00 -2.24 16.63
C ASN A 457 27.04 -1.10 16.25
N PRO A 458 26.24 -0.60 17.21
CA PRO A 458 25.27 0.46 16.89
C PRO A 458 25.99 1.75 16.51
N PRO A 459 25.51 2.47 15.48
CA PRO A 459 25.99 3.82 15.20
C PRO A 459 25.78 4.75 16.39
N GLN A 460 26.61 5.78 16.49
CA GLN A 460 26.44 6.82 17.51
C GLN A 460 25.04 7.49 17.33
N GLY A 461 24.32 7.65 18.44
CA GLY A 461 22.95 8.20 18.43
C GLY A 461 21.85 7.18 18.14
N SER A 462 22.20 5.90 17.94
CA SER A 462 21.18 4.84 17.82
C SER A 462 20.38 4.68 19.12
N ILE A 463 19.09 4.34 18.98
CA ILE A 463 18.25 3.98 20.12
C ILE A 463 18.84 2.74 20.81
N THR A 464 19.02 2.82 22.10
CA THR A 464 19.64 1.76 22.93
C THR A 464 18.64 0.67 23.29
N THR A 465 19.15 -0.49 23.67
CA THR A 465 18.33 -1.61 24.19
C THR A 465 17.51 -1.17 25.41
N ALA A 466 18.07 -0.31 26.28
CA ALA A 466 17.37 0.21 27.46
C ALA A 466 16.21 1.15 27.07
N GLU A 467 16.38 1.96 26.04
CA GLU A 467 15.31 2.82 25.51
C GLU A 467 14.19 1.99 24.87
N TYR A 468 14.54 0.96 24.08
CA TYR A 468 13.53 0.02 23.56
C TYR A 468 12.77 -0.70 24.70
N ALA A 469 13.45 -1.11 25.77
CA ALA A 469 12.80 -1.71 26.94
C ALA A 469 11.80 -0.73 27.61
N LYS A 470 12.22 0.51 27.80
CA LYS A 470 11.35 1.57 28.33
C LYS A 470 10.13 1.83 27.46
N ASP A 471 10.31 1.85 26.15
CA ASP A 471 9.21 2.03 25.20
C ASP A 471 8.26 0.83 25.22
N ALA A 472 8.76 -0.39 25.24
CA ALA A 472 7.95 -1.60 25.35
C ALA A 472 7.07 -1.55 26.61
N ASP A 473 7.65 -1.25 27.77
CA ASP A 473 6.90 -1.11 29.02
C ASP A 473 5.84 0.00 28.95
N ARG A 474 6.19 1.17 28.42
CA ARG A 474 5.29 2.30 28.27
C ARG A 474 4.09 1.96 27.40
N TYR A 475 4.34 1.48 26.18
CA TYR A 475 3.27 1.20 25.23
C TYR A 475 2.45 -0.04 25.63
N GLY A 476 3.05 -1.02 26.27
CA GLY A 476 2.34 -2.15 26.86
C GLY A 476 1.34 -1.72 27.93
N LYS A 477 1.74 -0.79 28.82
CA LYS A 477 0.85 -0.21 29.83
C LYS A 477 -0.28 0.59 29.19
N LEU A 478 0.00 1.44 28.20
CA LEU A 478 -1.03 2.22 27.48
C LEU A 478 -2.04 1.30 26.78
N ALA A 479 -1.57 0.24 26.13
CA ALA A 479 -2.44 -0.74 25.49
C ALA A 479 -3.34 -1.48 26.49
N ALA A 480 -2.78 -1.92 27.62
CA ALA A 480 -3.52 -2.63 28.65
C ALA A 480 -4.56 -1.71 29.33
N ASP A 481 -4.18 -0.49 29.65
CA ASP A 481 -5.07 0.51 30.25
C ASP A 481 -6.25 0.82 29.33
N LEU A 482 -5.99 1.14 28.06
CA LEU A 482 -7.05 1.44 27.10
C LEU A 482 -7.95 0.22 26.85
N LYS A 483 -7.38 -0.98 26.70
CA LYS A 483 -8.16 -2.22 26.52
C LYS A 483 -9.10 -2.45 27.72
N SER A 484 -8.62 -2.22 28.94
CA SER A 484 -9.42 -2.40 30.15
C SER A 484 -10.61 -1.43 30.26
N LYS A 485 -10.54 -0.28 29.58
CA LYS A 485 -11.59 0.75 29.54
C LYS A 485 -12.65 0.48 28.47
N LEU A 486 -12.36 -0.29 27.41
CA LEU A 486 -13.28 -0.47 26.28
C LEU A 486 -14.64 -1.01 26.70
N LYS A 487 -14.65 -2.16 27.38
CA LYS A 487 -15.91 -2.81 27.80
C LYS A 487 -16.68 -1.99 28.84
N PRO A 488 -16.09 -1.49 29.93
CA PRO A 488 -16.80 -0.64 30.88
C PRO A 488 -17.39 0.63 30.27
N THR A 489 -16.77 1.17 29.22
CA THR A 489 -17.20 2.43 28.60
C THR A 489 -18.25 2.23 27.52
N PHE A 490 -18.07 1.26 26.62
CA PHE A 490 -18.85 1.18 25.39
C PHE A 490 -19.76 -0.05 25.29
N TRP A 491 -19.64 -1.04 26.18
CA TRP A 491 -20.39 -2.29 26.06
C TRP A 491 -21.81 -2.16 26.60
N ASP A 492 -22.78 -2.64 25.83
CA ASP A 492 -24.16 -2.81 26.25
C ASP A 492 -24.48 -4.32 26.43
N ASP A 493 -24.55 -4.76 27.69
CA ASP A 493 -24.81 -6.18 28.01
C ASP A 493 -26.17 -6.67 27.50
N SER A 494 -27.17 -5.77 27.46
CA SER A 494 -28.52 -6.13 27.02
C SER A 494 -28.57 -6.43 25.52
N ARG A 495 -27.68 -5.80 24.74
CA ARG A 495 -27.55 -5.98 23.29
C ARG A 495 -26.33 -6.79 22.89
N SER A 496 -25.47 -7.15 23.84
CA SER A 496 -24.25 -7.94 23.62
C SER A 496 -23.34 -7.36 22.53
N ALA A 497 -23.16 -6.03 22.56
CA ALA A 497 -22.43 -5.30 21.53
C ALA A 497 -21.78 -4.02 22.07
N PHE A 498 -20.76 -3.54 21.38
CA PHE A 498 -20.20 -2.21 21.59
C PHE A 498 -21.08 -1.14 20.96
N MET A 499 -21.37 -0.10 21.73
CA MET A 499 -22.02 1.12 21.29
C MET A 499 -21.05 2.00 20.50
N HIS A 500 -21.61 2.92 19.72
CA HIS A 500 -20.85 3.66 18.69
C HIS A 500 -19.85 4.68 19.27
N ALA A 501 -20.30 5.62 20.12
CA ALA A 501 -19.48 6.75 20.52
C ALA A 501 -19.93 7.41 21.84
N ILE A 502 -19.05 8.21 22.41
CA ILE A 502 -19.40 9.27 23.39
C ILE A 502 -19.28 10.61 22.67
N GLU A 503 -20.37 11.37 22.67
CA GLU A 503 -20.49 12.66 22.05
C GLU A 503 -20.97 13.69 23.08
N ASP A 504 -20.23 14.79 23.24
CA ASP A 504 -20.52 15.84 24.22
C ASP A 504 -20.84 15.30 25.64
N GLY A 505 -20.08 14.27 26.06
CA GLY A 505 -20.25 13.59 27.34
C GLY A 505 -21.48 12.67 27.43
N ARG A 506 -22.18 12.44 26.31
CA ARG A 506 -23.35 11.54 26.24
C ARG A 506 -23.05 10.32 25.38
N MET A 507 -23.51 9.16 25.86
CA MET A 507 -23.38 7.92 25.10
C MET A 507 -24.35 7.91 23.91
N ASN A 508 -23.79 7.85 22.69
CA ASN A 508 -24.53 7.46 21.51
C ASN A 508 -24.65 5.92 21.51
N ARG A 509 -25.88 5.43 21.66
CA ARG A 509 -26.17 4.01 21.85
C ARG A 509 -26.41 3.24 20.54
N ASP A 510 -26.13 3.83 19.39
CA ASP A 510 -26.24 3.13 18.11
C ASP A 510 -25.29 1.92 18.10
N ILE A 511 -25.75 0.84 17.50
CA ILE A 511 -24.94 -0.35 17.26
C ILE A 511 -24.62 -0.41 15.78
N THR A 512 -23.32 -0.42 15.47
CA THR A 512 -22.81 -0.57 14.11
C THR A 512 -21.86 -1.77 14.03
N ALA A 513 -21.64 -2.29 12.84
CA ALA A 513 -20.70 -3.38 12.65
C ALA A 513 -19.25 -2.99 12.99
N PHE A 514 -18.86 -1.72 12.83
CA PHE A 514 -17.46 -1.26 12.83
C PHE A 514 -16.71 -1.59 14.14
N PRO A 515 -17.07 -1.09 15.34
CA PRO A 515 -16.33 -1.42 16.56
C PRO A 515 -16.42 -2.92 16.88
N ASN A 516 -17.52 -3.56 16.55
CA ASN A 516 -17.82 -4.95 16.88
C ASN A 516 -16.96 -5.94 16.06
N MET A 517 -16.85 -5.75 14.75
CA MET A 517 -15.97 -6.60 13.92
C MET A 517 -14.49 -6.40 14.28
N PHE A 518 -14.04 -5.18 14.56
CA PHE A 518 -12.65 -4.93 14.97
C PHE A 518 -12.35 -5.45 16.37
N ALA A 519 -13.33 -5.52 17.28
CA ALA A 519 -13.17 -6.17 18.55
C ALA A 519 -12.88 -7.68 18.41
N ILE A 520 -13.50 -8.34 17.44
CA ILE A 520 -13.20 -9.74 17.06
C ILE A 520 -11.81 -9.84 16.43
N ILE A 521 -11.52 -9.00 15.42
CA ILE A 521 -10.28 -9.08 14.64
C ILE A 521 -9.04 -8.84 15.50
N TYR A 522 -9.10 -7.92 16.45
CA TYR A 522 -7.97 -7.53 17.29
C TYR A 522 -7.99 -8.11 18.71
N ASP A 523 -8.86 -9.10 18.97
CA ASP A 523 -8.96 -9.78 20.26
C ASP A 523 -9.18 -8.81 21.45
N MET A 524 -10.09 -7.83 21.27
CA MET A 524 -10.39 -6.84 22.32
C MET A 524 -11.31 -7.38 23.41
N VAL A 525 -12.01 -8.47 23.14
CA VAL A 525 -12.91 -9.18 24.04
C VAL A 525 -12.56 -10.67 24.10
N ASP A 526 -13.11 -11.41 25.06
CA ASP A 526 -12.94 -12.85 25.18
C ASP A 526 -13.79 -13.62 24.13
N ASP A 527 -13.61 -14.93 24.07
CA ASP A 527 -14.27 -15.75 23.06
C ASP A 527 -15.79 -15.88 23.25
N ASP A 528 -16.29 -15.70 24.49
CA ASP A 528 -17.74 -15.68 24.77
C ASP A 528 -18.36 -14.39 24.22
N ASP A 529 -17.76 -13.25 24.48
CA ASP A 529 -18.21 -11.97 23.94
C ASP A 529 -18.07 -11.93 22.39
N LYS A 530 -17.02 -12.52 21.79
CA LYS A 530 -16.92 -12.64 20.34
C LYS A 530 -18.12 -13.41 19.76
N ARG A 531 -18.53 -14.51 20.39
CA ARG A 531 -19.73 -15.27 19.97
C ARG A 531 -21.00 -14.44 20.10
N ARG A 532 -21.14 -13.72 21.22
CA ARG A 532 -22.28 -12.80 21.43
C ARG A 532 -22.35 -11.72 20.35
N ILE A 533 -21.21 -11.11 19.99
CA ILE A 533 -21.12 -10.13 18.90
C ILE A 533 -21.50 -10.76 17.55
N MET A 534 -21.07 -12.00 17.28
CA MET A 534 -21.47 -12.68 16.03
C MET A 534 -22.99 -12.77 15.92
N ASP A 535 -23.68 -13.18 16.99
CA ASP A 535 -25.13 -13.37 16.96
C ASP A 535 -25.90 -12.04 16.96
N SER A 536 -25.44 -11.06 17.74
CA SER A 536 -26.16 -9.79 17.95
C SER A 536 -25.89 -8.74 16.88
N VAL A 537 -24.72 -8.80 16.21
CA VAL A 537 -24.27 -7.78 15.25
C VAL A 537 -23.99 -8.39 13.87
N MET A 538 -23.02 -9.33 13.79
CA MET A 538 -22.48 -9.76 12.50
C MET A 538 -23.45 -10.61 11.68
N LEU A 539 -24.36 -11.33 12.34
CA LEU A 539 -25.40 -12.17 11.70
C LEU A 539 -26.81 -11.56 11.81
N ASN A 540 -26.91 -10.38 12.39
CA ASN A 540 -28.19 -9.70 12.62
C ASN A 540 -28.54 -8.77 11.45
N SER A 541 -29.63 -9.08 10.74
CA SER A 541 -30.11 -8.29 9.61
C SER A 541 -30.68 -6.91 9.97
N ASP A 542 -30.87 -6.62 11.27
CA ASP A 542 -31.33 -5.31 11.72
C ASP A 542 -30.19 -4.29 11.84
N ILE A 543 -28.94 -4.74 11.71
CA ILE A 543 -27.76 -3.86 11.66
C ILE A 543 -27.60 -3.33 10.23
N GLU A 544 -27.36 -2.03 10.12
CA GLU A 544 -27.15 -1.37 8.83
C GLU A 544 -26.04 -2.04 8.02
N PRO A 545 -26.30 -2.39 6.76
CA PRO A 545 -25.36 -3.14 5.94
C PRO A 545 -24.17 -2.29 5.50
N ILE A 546 -23.03 -2.93 5.35
CA ILE A 546 -21.82 -2.33 4.78
C ILE A 546 -21.89 -2.45 3.24
N THR A 547 -21.81 -1.31 2.55
CA THR A 547 -21.90 -1.23 1.08
C THR A 547 -20.56 -0.93 0.39
N THR A 548 -19.47 -0.76 1.15
CA THR A 548 -18.13 -0.60 0.58
C THR A 548 -17.35 -1.90 0.63
N PRO A 549 -16.55 -2.24 -0.38
CA PRO A 549 -15.61 -3.34 -0.28
C PRO A 549 -14.57 -3.13 0.84
N TYR A 550 -14.29 -1.84 1.18
CA TYR A 550 -13.36 -1.44 2.23
C TYR A 550 -13.70 -2.09 3.57
N MET A 551 -14.91 -1.89 4.08
CA MET A 551 -15.31 -2.46 5.37
C MET A 551 -15.91 -3.86 5.26
N ARG A 552 -16.43 -4.28 4.08
CA ARG A 552 -16.75 -5.68 3.78
C ARG A 552 -15.56 -6.61 3.96
N PHE A 553 -14.34 -6.13 3.64
CA PHE A 553 -13.09 -6.86 3.92
C PHE A 553 -13.02 -7.30 5.38
N TYR A 554 -13.16 -6.36 6.31
CA TYR A 554 -13.04 -6.63 7.75
C TYR A 554 -14.25 -7.39 8.31
N GLU A 555 -15.45 -7.10 7.81
CA GLU A 555 -16.65 -7.84 8.16
C GLU A 555 -16.49 -9.33 7.87
N LEU A 556 -16.09 -9.66 6.65
CA LEU A 556 -15.89 -11.06 6.25
C LEU A 556 -14.64 -11.68 6.91
N GLU A 557 -13.61 -10.90 7.22
CA GLU A 557 -12.49 -11.37 8.02
C GLU A 557 -12.93 -11.77 9.44
N ALA A 558 -13.73 -10.94 10.11
CA ALA A 558 -14.27 -11.25 11.43
C ALA A 558 -15.08 -12.56 11.41
N MET A 559 -15.94 -12.73 10.41
CA MET A 559 -16.72 -13.97 10.21
C MET A 559 -15.81 -15.18 9.96
N CYS A 560 -14.77 -15.04 9.12
CA CYS A 560 -13.80 -16.12 8.87
C CYS A 560 -13.04 -16.53 10.12
N ARG A 561 -12.64 -15.57 10.95
CA ARG A 561 -11.96 -15.83 12.24
C ARG A 561 -12.80 -16.63 13.21
N MET A 562 -14.11 -16.45 13.13
CA MET A 562 -15.09 -17.17 13.94
C MET A 562 -15.55 -18.51 13.31
N GLY A 563 -14.99 -18.90 12.15
CA GLY A 563 -15.27 -20.20 11.52
C GLY A 563 -16.49 -20.20 10.58
N TYR A 564 -16.98 -19.03 10.16
CA TYR A 564 -18.19 -18.90 9.34
C TYR A 564 -17.93 -18.86 7.83
N GLN A 565 -16.90 -19.56 7.32
CA GLN A 565 -16.57 -19.57 5.88
C GLN A 565 -17.73 -20.03 4.99
N GLU A 566 -18.61 -20.90 5.48
CA GLU A 566 -19.81 -21.33 4.75
C GLU A 566 -20.83 -20.20 4.54
N ARG A 567 -20.81 -19.17 5.41
CA ARG A 567 -21.59 -17.94 5.25
C ARG A 567 -20.85 -16.91 4.40
N VAL A 568 -19.52 -16.84 4.53
CA VAL A 568 -18.67 -15.88 3.80
C VAL A 568 -18.65 -16.16 2.30
N LEU A 569 -18.63 -17.42 1.88
CA LEU A 569 -18.60 -17.77 0.45
C LEU A 569 -19.82 -17.22 -0.33
N PRO A 570 -21.07 -17.40 0.12
CA PRO A 570 -22.23 -16.76 -0.52
C PRO A 570 -22.13 -15.24 -0.58
N GLU A 571 -21.61 -14.58 0.46
CA GLU A 571 -21.40 -13.13 0.48
C GLU A 571 -20.39 -12.68 -0.59
N ILE A 572 -19.25 -13.38 -0.73
CA ILE A 572 -18.29 -13.11 -1.80
C ILE A 572 -18.95 -13.29 -3.18
N LEU A 573 -19.69 -14.39 -3.38
CA LEU A 573 -20.35 -14.69 -4.65
C LEU A 573 -21.47 -13.69 -4.97
N GLY A 574 -22.21 -13.21 -3.97
CA GLY A 574 -23.29 -12.22 -4.13
C GLY A 574 -22.73 -10.82 -4.42
N TYR A 575 -21.83 -10.33 -3.57
CA TYR A 575 -21.35 -8.95 -3.63
C TYR A 575 -20.38 -8.72 -4.81
N TRP A 576 -19.27 -9.45 -4.87
CA TRP A 576 -18.30 -9.32 -5.97
C TRP A 576 -18.80 -9.91 -7.29
N GLY A 577 -19.60 -10.99 -7.20
CA GLY A 577 -20.28 -11.54 -8.36
C GLY A 577 -21.36 -10.61 -8.91
N GLY A 578 -22.00 -9.80 -8.05
CA GLY A 578 -22.93 -8.75 -8.45
C GLY A 578 -22.24 -7.68 -9.31
N MET A 579 -21.10 -7.13 -8.87
CA MET A 579 -20.31 -6.20 -9.69
C MET A 579 -19.93 -6.77 -11.05
N ILE A 580 -19.54 -8.06 -11.12
CA ILE A 580 -19.25 -8.72 -12.40
C ILE A 580 -20.54 -8.85 -13.26
N GLY A 581 -21.69 -9.09 -12.65
CA GLY A 581 -22.99 -9.11 -13.32
C GLY A 581 -23.32 -7.78 -13.97
N GLU A 582 -22.94 -6.68 -13.36
CA GLU A 582 -23.06 -5.30 -13.89
C GLU A 582 -21.92 -4.93 -14.88
N GLY A 583 -21.08 -5.87 -15.28
CA GLY A 583 -20.05 -5.69 -16.30
C GLY A 583 -18.67 -5.28 -15.78
N ALA A 584 -18.42 -5.39 -14.47
CA ALA A 584 -17.12 -5.06 -13.89
C ALA A 584 -15.98 -5.91 -14.48
N THR A 585 -14.94 -5.24 -14.96
CA THR A 585 -13.68 -5.85 -15.39
C THR A 585 -12.55 -5.63 -14.39
N SER A 586 -12.77 -4.71 -13.45
CA SER A 586 -12.03 -4.44 -12.22
C SER A 586 -13.03 -4.17 -11.10
N PHE A 587 -12.64 -4.25 -9.81
CA PHE A 587 -13.58 -4.04 -8.72
C PHE A 587 -13.67 -2.56 -8.30
N TRP A 588 -14.88 -2.18 -7.89
CA TRP A 588 -15.34 -0.82 -7.72
C TRP A 588 -15.07 -0.27 -6.31
N GLU A 589 -15.06 1.05 -6.20
CA GLU A 589 -14.94 1.79 -4.94
C GLU A 589 -16.08 1.51 -3.97
N LYS A 590 -17.30 1.36 -4.50
CA LYS A 590 -18.52 1.08 -3.74
C LYS A 590 -19.50 0.30 -4.61
N TYR A 591 -20.23 -0.63 -4.01
CA TYR A 591 -21.30 -1.37 -4.66
C TYR A 591 -22.46 -1.57 -3.70
N ASN A 592 -23.62 -1.07 -4.07
CA ASN A 592 -24.87 -1.39 -3.39
C ASN A 592 -25.73 -2.26 -4.33
N PRO A 593 -26.08 -3.49 -3.96
CA PRO A 593 -26.93 -4.34 -4.79
C PRO A 593 -28.33 -3.77 -5.09
N ALA A 594 -28.77 -2.77 -4.33
CA ALA A 594 -30.04 -2.09 -4.55
C ALA A 594 -29.98 -1.01 -5.64
N ASP A 595 -28.79 -0.52 -5.99
CA ASP A 595 -28.59 0.48 -7.05
C ASP A 595 -28.97 -0.11 -8.42
N GLN A 596 -29.38 0.73 -9.35
CA GLN A 596 -29.73 0.33 -10.71
C GLN A 596 -29.15 1.28 -11.78
N GLY A 597 -28.65 0.71 -12.86
CA GLY A 597 -28.17 1.47 -14.03
C GLY A 597 -27.16 2.56 -13.68
N ALA A 598 -27.51 3.82 -13.94
CA ALA A 598 -26.59 4.96 -13.71
C ALA A 598 -26.22 5.19 -12.23
N GLU A 599 -27.01 4.68 -11.28
CA GLU A 599 -26.68 4.79 -9.84
C GLU A 599 -25.37 4.05 -9.52
N HIS A 600 -25.07 2.96 -10.23
CA HIS A 600 -23.81 2.24 -10.08
C HIS A 600 -22.57 3.06 -10.47
N LEU A 601 -22.73 4.15 -11.23
CA LEU A 601 -21.64 5.01 -11.69
C LEU A 601 -21.50 6.29 -10.84
N ALA A 602 -22.59 6.68 -10.18
CA ALA A 602 -22.67 7.94 -9.45
C ALA A 602 -21.99 7.88 -8.08
N MET A 603 -21.27 8.93 -7.71
CA MET A 603 -20.71 9.14 -6.37
C MET A 603 -20.33 10.63 -6.19
N TYR A 604 -20.28 11.12 -4.96
CA TYR A 604 -19.87 12.50 -4.62
C TYR A 604 -20.70 13.58 -5.34
N GLY A 605 -21.98 13.31 -5.59
CA GLY A 605 -22.86 14.24 -6.34
C GLY A 605 -22.54 14.35 -7.82
N ARG A 606 -21.73 13.47 -8.39
CA ARG A 606 -21.31 13.43 -9.80
C ARG A 606 -21.79 12.13 -10.46
N PRO A 607 -22.26 12.18 -11.72
CA PRO A 607 -22.85 11.02 -12.39
C PRO A 607 -21.85 9.88 -12.65
N TYR A 608 -20.55 10.20 -12.76
CA TYR A 608 -19.48 9.25 -13.00
C TYR A 608 -18.38 9.33 -11.93
N GLY A 609 -18.72 9.86 -10.74
CA GLY A 609 -17.78 10.11 -9.66
C GLY A 609 -17.23 8.84 -9.01
N LYS A 610 -17.89 7.69 -9.15
CA LYS A 610 -17.40 6.42 -8.62
C LYS A 610 -16.19 5.92 -9.43
N SER A 611 -15.14 5.47 -8.76
CA SER A 611 -14.07 4.74 -9.42
C SER A 611 -14.47 3.28 -9.65
N LEU A 612 -14.38 2.82 -10.90
CA LEU A 612 -14.67 1.42 -11.24
C LEU A 612 -13.44 0.51 -11.16
N CYS A 613 -12.30 1.06 -10.73
CA CYS A 613 -11.12 0.30 -10.37
C CYS A 613 -10.51 0.86 -9.08
N HIS A 614 -10.74 0.17 -7.95
CA HIS A 614 -10.30 0.59 -6.63
C HIS A 614 -9.68 -0.58 -5.87
N ALA A 615 -8.51 -0.34 -5.25
CA ALA A 615 -7.67 -1.37 -4.64
C ALA A 615 -8.42 -2.20 -3.59
N TRP A 616 -9.16 -1.58 -2.68
CA TRP A 616 -9.88 -2.29 -1.63
C TRP A 616 -10.98 -3.24 -2.16
N GLY A 617 -11.37 -3.09 -3.45
CA GLY A 617 -12.26 -4.04 -4.11
C GLY A 617 -11.64 -5.43 -4.32
N ALA A 618 -10.31 -5.59 -4.19
CA ALA A 618 -9.63 -6.85 -4.44
C ALA A 618 -9.54 -7.79 -3.21
N SER A 619 -10.25 -7.48 -2.14
CA SER A 619 -10.22 -8.20 -0.86
C SER A 619 -10.47 -9.73 -0.91
N PRO A 620 -11.18 -10.32 -1.91
CA PRO A 620 -11.29 -11.77 -2.03
C PRO A 620 -9.94 -12.50 -2.09
N ILE A 621 -8.86 -11.86 -2.58
CA ILE A 621 -7.51 -12.44 -2.61
C ILE A 621 -7.04 -12.82 -1.20
N TYR A 622 -7.11 -11.87 -0.28
CA TYR A 622 -6.71 -12.08 1.11
C TYR A 622 -7.60 -13.09 1.82
N LEU A 623 -8.93 -12.93 1.70
CA LEU A 623 -9.89 -13.82 2.35
C LEU A 623 -9.70 -15.27 1.90
N ILE A 624 -9.55 -15.50 0.60
CA ILE A 624 -9.34 -16.83 0.03
C ILE A 624 -7.98 -17.40 0.46
N GLY A 625 -6.91 -16.63 0.34
CA GLY A 625 -5.57 -17.09 0.66
C GLY A 625 -5.40 -17.43 2.14
N ARG A 626 -5.90 -16.56 3.01
CA ARG A 626 -5.74 -16.69 4.45
C ARG A 626 -6.74 -17.66 5.10
N TYR A 627 -7.99 -17.69 4.66
CA TYR A 627 -9.07 -18.36 5.38
C TYR A 627 -9.70 -19.55 4.65
N PHE A 628 -9.54 -19.66 3.32
CA PHE A 628 -9.96 -20.83 2.55
C PHE A 628 -8.76 -21.75 2.26
N LEU A 629 -7.71 -21.28 1.61
CA LEU A 629 -6.45 -22.02 1.53
C LEU A 629 -5.79 -22.16 2.90
N GLY A 630 -6.04 -21.22 3.80
CA GLY A 630 -5.73 -21.29 5.21
C GLY A 630 -4.26 -21.07 5.57
N VAL A 631 -3.46 -20.45 4.71
CA VAL A 631 -2.02 -20.25 4.92
C VAL A 631 -1.77 -18.96 5.69
N SER A 632 -1.14 -19.04 6.86
CA SER A 632 -0.83 -17.85 7.66
C SER A 632 0.45 -18.02 8.49
N PRO A 633 1.30 -16.95 8.60
CA PRO A 633 2.48 -17.00 9.45
C PRO A 633 2.08 -17.03 10.93
N THR A 634 2.73 -17.88 11.71
CA THR A 634 2.65 -17.91 13.18
C THR A 634 3.88 -17.26 13.82
N LYS A 635 5.00 -17.21 13.08
CA LYS A 635 6.18 -16.41 13.42
C LYS A 635 6.61 -15.54 12.24
N PRO A 636 7.30 -14.43 12.51
CA PRO A 636 7.70 -13.48 11.47
C PRO A 636 8.44 -14.14 10.30
N GLY A 637 8.11 -13.70 9.09
CA GLY A 637 8.73 -14.16 7.86
C GLY A 637 8.43 -15.62 7.50
N TYR A 638 7.32 -16.18 7.98
CA TYR A 638 6.99 -17.60 7.76
C TYR A 638 8.06 -18.58 8.26
N THR A 639 8.88 -18.19 9.23
CA THR A 639 9.81 -19.10 9.88
C THR A 639 9.07 -20.26 10.53
N GLU A 640 7.88 -19.99 11.08
CA GLU A 640 6.83 -20.96 11.39
C GLU A 640 5.50 -20.47 10.84
N TYR A 641 4.65 -21.38 10.33
CA TYR A 641 3.34 -21.06 9.77
C TYR A 641 2.37 -22.22 9.90
N GLU A 642 1.08 -21.92 9.84
CA GLU A 642 0.01 -22.91 9.81
C GLU A 642 -0.72 -22.90 8.46
N VAL A 643 -1.24 -24.08 8.11
CA VAL A 643 -2.15 -24.29 7.00
C VAL A 643 -3.44 -24.89 7.55
N ARG A 644 -4.53 -24.11 7.56
CA ARG A 644 -5.87 -24.49 8.05
C ARG A 644 -6.89 -24.36 6.92
N PRO A 645 -6.89 -25.29 5.95
CA PRO A 645 -7.75 -25.15 4.77
C PRO A 645 -9.21 -25.46 5.12
N VAL A 646 -10.11 -24.62 4.57
CA VAL A 646 -11.57 -24.75 4.76
C VAL A 646 -12.26 -24.62 3.40
N LEU A 647 -13.06 -25.61 3.01
CA LEU A 647 -13.79 -25.58 1.74
C LEU A 647 -14.90 -24.51 1.71
N GLY A 648 -15.52 -24.19 2.87
CA GLY A 648 -16.55 -23.18 2.98
C GLY A 648 -17.76 -23.42 2.06
N GLY A 649 -18.08 -24.67 1.75
CA GLY A 649 -19.15 -25.06 0.80
C GLY A 649 -18.66 -25.44 -0.60
N LEU A 650 -17.38 -25.23 -0.94
CA LEU A 650 -16.77 -25.71 -2.18
C LEU A 650 -16.61 -27.22 -2.16
N LYS A 651 -16.67 -27.87 -3.33
CA LYS A 651 -16.38 -29.31 -3.45
C LYS A 651 -14.88 -29.59 -3.52
N ARG A 652 -14.13 -28.66 -4.11
CA ARG A 652 -12.68 -28.72 -4.24
C ARG A 652 -12.09 -27.34 -4.48
N MET A 653 -10.86 -27.17 -4.01
CA MET A 653 -10.05 -25.99 -4.27
C MET A 653 -8.57 -26.32 -4.34
N GLN A 654 -7.81 -25.49 -5.01
CA GLN A 654 -6.35 -25.53 -5.02
C GLN A 654 -5.81 -24.12 -5.22
N GLY A 655 -4.62 -23.86 -4.71
CA GLY A 655 -3.94 -22.59 -4.90
C GLY A 655 -2.54 -22.58 -4.32
N SER A 656 -1.85 -21.47 -4.53
CA SER A 656 -0.54 -21.20 -3.96
C SER A 656 -0.52 -19.85 -3.25
N VAL A 657 0.23 -19.79 -2.16
CA VAL A 657 0.49 -18.57 -1.38
C VAL A 657 2.00 -18.31 -1.39
N PRO A 658 2.44 -17.14 -1.86
CA PRO A 658 3.86 -16.79 -1.86
C PRO A 658 4.35 -16.52 -0.42
N THR A 659 5.61 -16.84 -0.16
CA THR A 659 6.29 -16.62 1.12
C THR A 659 7.73 -16.19 0.88
N PRO A 660 8.47 -15.70 1.89
CA PRO A 660 9.90 -15.41 1.75
C PRO A 660 10.74 -16.62 1.28
N PHE A 661 10.28 -17.83 1.55
CA PHE A 661 10.98 -19.07 1.19
C PHE A 661 10.59 -19.67 -0.16
N GLY A 662 9.59 -19.13 -0.83
CA GLY A 662 8.99 -19.71 -2.04
C GLY A 662 7.47 -19.72 -1.95
N GLU A 663 6.84 -20.84 -2.23
CA GLU A 663 5.38 -20.97 -2.21
C GLU A 663 4.92 -22.09 -1.28
N VAL A 664 3.74 -21.89 -0.71
CA VAL A 664 2.95 -22.97 -0.05
C VAL A 664 1.78 -23.27 -0.98
N ARG A 665 1.74 -24.49 -1.52
CA ARG A 665 0.68 -24.98 -2.40
C ARG A 665 -0.27 -25.84 -1.63
N VAL A 666 -1.56 -25.55 -1.72
CA VAL A 666 -2.64 -26.27 -1.02
C VAL A 666 -3.62 -26.81 -2.05
N LYS A 667 -4.02 -28.06 -1.89
CA LYS A 667 -5.10 -28.68 -2.64
C LYS A 667 -6.01 -29.42 -1.67
N MET A 668 -7.30 -29.22 -1.80
CA MET A 668 -8.31 -29.82 -0.91
C MET A 668 -9.57 -30.20 -1.68
N ASP A 669 -10.09 -31.36 -1.36
CA ASP A 669 -11.45 -31.79 -1.73
C ASP A 669 -12.14 -32.45 -0.52
N ALA A 670 -13.35 -33.01 -0.73
CA ALA A 670 -14.10 -33.64 0.36
C ALA A 670 -13.38 -34.86 0.96
N THR A 671 -12.42 -35.46 0.26
CA THR A 671 -11.77 -36.73 0.63
C THR A 671 -10.33 -36.60 1.04
N SER A 672 -9.65 -35.55 0.61
CA SER A 672 -8.21 -35.39 0.86
C SER A 672 -7.74 -33.94 0.92
N VAL A 673 -6.64 -33.73 1.62
CA VAL A 673 -5.87 -32.47 1.62
C VAL A 673 -4.43 -32.80 1.27
N SER A 674 -3.83 -32.06 0.35
CA SER A 674 -2.39 -32.08 0.14
C SER A 674 -1.77 -30.70 0.25
N VAL A 675 -0.58 -30.64 0.86
CA VAL A 675 0.20 -29.42 1.03
C VAL A 675 1.63 -29.67 0.60
N LYS A 676 2.20 -28.76 -0.16
CA LYS A 676 3.62 -28.73 -0.52
C LYS A 676 4.19 -27.36 -0.22
N SER A 677 5.33 -27.32 0.47
CA SER A 677 6.02 -26.08 0.84
C SER A 677 7.46 -26.06 0.35
N ASP A 678 7.91 -24.89 -0.08
CA ASP A 678 9.30 -24.69 -0.49
C ASP A 678 10.22 -24.34 0.70
N GLY A 679 9.71 -23.99 1.89
CA GLY A 679 10.50 -23.69 3.09
C GLY A 679 9.69 -23.25 4.29
N GLY A 680 10.39 -22.94 5.40
CA GLY A 680 9.81 -22.66 6.71
C GLY A 680 9.30 -23.92 7.42
N LYS A 681 8.94 -23.78 8.71
CA LYS A 681 8.30 -24.86 9.48
C LYS A 681 6.79 -24.74 9.39
N GLY A 682 6.18 -25.52 8.51
CA GLY A 682 4.73 -25.54 8.32
C GLY A 682 4.05 -26.64 9.12
N VAL A 683 2.85 -26.34 9.61
CA VAL A 683 1.98 -27.31 10.27
C VAL A 683 0.61 -27.28 9.58
N LEU A 684 0.17 -28.42 9.04
CA LEU A 684 -1.18 -28.62 8.56
C LEU A 684 -2.09 -28.96 9.76
N VAL A 685 -3.17 -28.19 9.92
CA VAL A 685 -4.14 -28.35 11.01
C VAL A 685 -5.49 -28.72 10.42
N LEU A 686 -6.01 -29.89 10.82
CA LEU A 686 -7.31 -30.44 10.41
C LEU A 686 -8.12 -30.80 11.67
N GLY A 687 -9.05 -29.94 12.06
CA GLY A 687 -9.69 -30.02 13.37
C GLY A 687 -8.63 -29.91 14.48
N ASP A 688 -8.60 -30.89 15.39
CA ASP A 688 -7.62 -30.95 16.48
C ASP A 688 -6.29 -31.62 16.10
N ARG A 689 -6.18 -32.18 14.88
CA ARG A 689 -5.00 -32.92 14.43
C ARG A 689 -4.00 -31.98 13.77
N LYS A 690 -2.71 -32.18 14.09
CA LYS A 690 -1.60 -31.40 13.54
C LYS A 690 -0.61 -32.36 12.84
N TYR A 691 -0.13 -31.90 11.66
CA TYR A 691 0.82 -32.68 10.85
C TYR A 691 1.93 -31.75 10.38
N ASP A 692 3.17 -32.11 10.61
CA ASP A 692 4.33 -31.36 10.12
C ASP A 692 4.39 -31.44 8.59
N ILE A 693 4.59 -30.30 7.94
CA ILE A 693 4.72 -30.21 6.48
C ILE A 693 6.19 -30.36 6.11
N PRO A 694 6.57 -31.44 5.40
CA PRO A 694 7.97 -31.64 5.00
C PRO A 694 8.35 -30.66 3.89
N VAL A 695 9.49 -29.95 4.06
CA VAL A 695 10.00 -29.02 3.05
C VAL A 695 10.36 -29.77 1.75
N GLY A 696 9.91 -29.23 0.62
CA GLY A 696 10.18 -29.74 -0.72
C GLY A 696 9.41 -31.01 -1.11
N LYS A 697 8.66 -31.62 -0.18
CA LYS A 697 7.85 -32.83 -0.42
C LYS A 697 6.36 -32.52 -0.21
N GLU A 698 5.52 -33.26 -0.90
CA GLU A 698 4.06 -33.17 -0.72
C GLU A 698 3.65 -34.01 0.52
N LEU A 699 2.93 -33.37 1.42
CA LEU A 699 2.17 -34.03 2.50
C LEU A 699 0.74 -34.26 2.00
N ARG A 700 0.25 -35.51 2.05
CA ARG A 700 -1.14 -35.82 1.73
C ARG A 700 -1.80 -36.50 2.91
N ILE A 701 -2.97 -36.03 3.28
CA ILE A 701 -3.81 -36.60 4.34
C ILE A 701 -5.17 -36.90 3.72
N ASP A 702 -5.58 -38.15 3.81
CA ASP A 702 -6.93 -38.54 3.44
C ASP A 702 -7.87 -38.31 4.64
N ARG A 703 -9.04 -37.75 4.37
CA ARG A 703 -10.08 -37.45 5.37
C ARG A 703 -11.05 -38.66 5.40
N PHE A 704 -11.31 -39.14 6.58
CA PHE A 704 -12.34 -40.12 6.86
C PHE A 704 -13.18 -39.68 8.05
#